data_c36132971a6f29e0730063739412db1b
#
_entry.id   c36132971a6f29e0730063739412db1b
#
_cell.length_a   1.000
_cell.length_b   1.000
_cell.length_c   1.000
_cell.angle_alpha   90.00
_cell.angle_beta   90.00
_cell.angle_gamma   90.00
#
_symmetry.space_group_name_H-M   'P 1'
#
loop_
_entity.id
_entity.type
_entity.pdbx_description
1 polymer ?
#
loop_
_entity_poly.entity_id
_entity_poly.type
_entity_poly.pdbx_seq_one_letter_code
_entity_poly.pdbx_strand_id
1 'polypeptide(L)'
;MTETTTSPPPKAPKAPEDTTAEVLPFPLKKKPADPDALAAGEVKPGEWEAELPDENPDDDGQVAEGDPVDPSPHLYPPSIADVIEAKDKARRPVLPDWLTSAKQRAAVARWAAGHYGQTSLYHLLRTPVYSAKLLGYAPRGVWRCTAGTFRWVFDAEGRPLRAAAVLAEDAGEYMVLARRRDARVRLRGAITALAAIVGLGAALALYVLAPTWLGWLSALAVTAVLGAVGTPADRPLIDVAKVKFRHRKLTSDIVSRAFVAAGLTTKDQGIAFPQPIRQDGDGWRVVVDLPYGKTFADAVKKREALASGIDVAETQVFLDRDTTSSRRVSMWVANRDPLAVPTGRTPLLGASRVDFWKPFPWGRDERGNEVAISMLWLSLLVGAVPRQGKTFSARTIALAAALDPYVRLYVFDGKASPDWRAFVNVAHRIGFGTVAQKGVDPVMHLVSSLQELKADVEDRYHRLSELPLHICPEGKLTPAISQDMRYNMPLVLFVVDEVQEYLMHPVHGKTILELLVFLARVAPAVGVSVMTATQKPDDTACPSVLRDQHQARFALRVGAYQVSDTILGAGSYSEGLDASRLLKSHKGVGLLKGMTDDSGIVRTYLADGRDAETILIRARALREAEETLTGDAAGEAPKDAALTSVLDDVAAVLGRGETKVWSETVVDRLAETRPEVYGAWAQMEPKPKAEQLTTALKPYGIGTEQISRRIDGKQVNKRGIVRADIVKAITERDKKRGAH
;
A
#
# COMPACT_ATOMS: atom_id res chain seq x y z
N MET A 1 30.17 -17.91 61.81
CA MET A 1 29.83 -19.36 61.79
C MET A 1 28.41 -19.47 61.31
N THR A 2 28.21 -19.60 60.02
CA THR A 2 26.99 -20.03 59.35
C THR A 2 27.34 -20.64 58.02
N GLU A 3 27.15 -21.92 57.94
CA GLU A 3 27.48 -22.77 56.79
C GLU A 3 26.61 -22.46 55.60
N THR A 4 27.23 -22.28 54.43
CA THR A 4 26.58 -22.21 53.15
C THR A 4 26.54 -23.61 52.52
N THR A 5 25.37 -24.20 52.45
CA THR A 5 25.07 -25.43 51.73
C THR A 5 24.91 -25.13 50.23
N THR A 6 25.87 -25.56 49.45
CA THR A 6 25.84 -25.57 48.00
C THR A 6 25.13 -26.83 47.49
N SER A 7 24.03 -26.66 46.77
CA SER A 7 23.37 -27.75 46.03
C SER A 7 24.07 -28.00 44.71
N PRO A 8 24.20 -29.26 44.22
CA PRO A 8 24.88 -29.59 42.95
C PRO A 8 23.99 -29.27 41.75
N PRO A 9 24.57 -29.05 40.55
CA PRO A 9 23.85 -28.71 39.34
C PRO A 9 23.11 -29.93 38.76
N PRO A 10 22.01 -29.74 38.02
CA PRO A 10 21.25 -30.83 37.43
C PRO A 10 22.01 -31.50 36.28
N LYS A 11 21.90 -32.84 36.24
CA LYS A 11 22.46 -33.72 35.20
C LYS A 11 21.81 -33.41 33.82
N ALA A 12 22.67 -33.39 32.80
CA ALA A 12 22.27 -33.32 31.40
C ALA A 12 21.39 -34.56 30.99
N PRO A 13 20.42 -34.36 30.10
CA PRO A 13 19.61 -35.47 29.58
C PRO A 13 20.43 -36.36 28.66
N LYS A 14 20.25 -37.70 28.84
CA LYS A 14 20.84 -38.73 27.99
C LYS A 14 20.29 -38.60 26.57
N ALA A 15 21.18 -38.80 25.59
CA ALA A 15 20.84 -39.01 24.18
C ALA A 15 19.92 -40.23 24.00
N PRO A 16 18.95 -40.18 23.09
CA PRO A 16 18.17 -41.38 22.73
C PRO A 16 19.01 -42.34 21.92
N GLU A 17 18.85 -43.61 22.24
CA GLU A 17 19.46 -44.77 21.59
C GLU A 17 19.00 -44.87 20.12
N ASP A 18 19.93 -45.29 19.25
CA ASP A 18 19.75 -45.60 17.86
C ASP A 18 18.60 -46.62 17.67
N THR A 19 17.52 -46.15 17.05
CA THR A 19 16.54 -47.02 16.43
C THR A 19 16.83 -47.02 14.93
N THR A 20 17.46 -48.10 14.47
CA THR A 20 17.64 -48.42 13.07
C THR A 20 16.29 -48.44 12.35
N ALA A 21 16.04 -47.43 11.55
CA ALA A 21 14.90 -47.43 10.63
C ALA A 21 15.18 -48.39 9.49
N GLU A 22 14.39 -49.44 9.42
CA GLU A 22 14.34 -50.38 8.32
C GLU A 22 13.92 -49.70 7.02
N VAL A 23 14.86 -49.61 6.07
CA VAL A 23 14.63 -49.06 4.72
C VAL A 23 13.85 -50.10 3.93
N LEU A 24 12.54 -49.86 3.74
CA LEU A 24 11.73 -50.65 2.79
C LEU A 24 12.15 -50.30 1.35
N PRO A 25 12.48 -51.29 0.50
CA PRO A 25 12.87 -51.05 -0.88
C PRO A 25 11.65 -50.70 -1.74
N PHE A 26 11.72 -49.62 -2.47
CA PHE A 26 10.78 -49.27 -3.54
C PHE A 26 10.87 -50.30 -4.67
N PRO A 27 9.77 -50.78 -5.23
CA PRO A 27 9.80 -51.75 -6.33
C PRO A 27 10.12 -51.04 -7.65
N LEU A 28 11.36 -51.13 -8.08
CA LEU A 28 11.76 -50.91 -9.47
C LEU A 28 11.41 -52.17 -10.27
N LYS A 29 10.33 -52.13 -11.06
CA LYS A 29 10.15 -52.99 -12.24
C LYS A 29 9.19 -52.35 -13.24
N LYS A 30 9.74 -51.65 -14.23
CA LYS A 30 9.23 -51.72 -15.61
C LYS A 30 10.37 -52.18 -16.50
N LYS A 31 10.16 -53.34 -17.12
CA LYS A 31 10.98 -53.88 -18.18
C LYS A 31 11.11 -52.90 -19.33
N PRO A 32 12.26 -52.80 -20.02
CA PRO A 32 12.35 -52.11 -21.28
C PRO A 32 11.48 -52.80 -22.31
N ALA A 33 10.79 -51.99 -23.13
CA ALA A 33 10.05 -52.48 -24.28
C ALA A 33 11.05 -53.01 -25.32
N ASP A 34 10.67 -54.09 -25.95
CA ASP A 34 11.38 -54.80 -27.02
C ASP A 34 11.65 -53.87 -28.20
N PRO A 35 12.90 -53.74 -28.69
CA PRO A 35 13.22 -52.84 -29.80
C PRO A 35 12.67 -53.29 -31.15
N ASP A 36 12.12 -54.51 -31.30
CA ASP A 36 11.66 -55.04 -32.58
C ASP A 36 10.19 -54.77 -32.91
N ALA A 37 9.45 -54.06 -32.08
CA ALA A 37 8.03 -53.74 -32.33
C ALA A 37 7.78 -52.39 -33.10
N LEU A 38 8.83 -51.68 -33.50
CA LEU A 38 8.74 -50.38 -34.20
C LEU A 38 9.15 -50.45 -35.67
N ALA A 39 9.27 -51.61 -36.25
CA ALA A 39 9.67 -51.80 -37.65
C ALA A 39 8.49 -52.21 -38.57
N ALA A 40 7.35 -51.57 -38.47
CA ALA A 40 6.27 -51.68 -39.46
C ALA A 40 5.39 -50.43 -39.47
N GLY A 41 5.87 -49.38 -40.10
CA GLY A 41 5.13 -48.17 -40.35
C GLY A 41 5.98 -47.21 -41.16
N GLU A 42 6.10 -47.46 -42.46
CA GLU A 42 6.67 -46.48 -43.40
C GLU A 42 5.85 -45.16 -43.34
N VAL A 43 6.37 -44.16 -42.62
CA VAL A 43 5.95 -42.78 -42.82
C VAL A 43 6.93 -42.16 -43.81
N LYS A 44 6.46 -41.91 -45.02
CA LYS A 44 7.18 -41.14 -46.01
C LYS A 44 7.51 -39.76 -45.41
N PRO A 45 8.76 -39.26 -45.61
CA PRO A 45 9.09 -37.86 -45.23
C PRO A 45 8.27 -36.92 -46.10
N GLY A 46 7.33 -36.22 -45.50
CA GLY A 46 6.71 -35.07 -46.07
C GLY A 46 7.73 -33.89 -46.06
N GLU A 47 8.06 -33.40 -47.21
CA GLU A 47 8.82 -32.19 -47.39
C GLU A 47 8.12 -31.03 -46.66
N TRP A 48 8.73 -30.55 -45.59
CA TRP A 48 8.43 -29.25 -45.01
C TRP A 48 9.46 -28.27 -45.60
N GLU A 49 9.29 -27.91 -46.88
CA GLU A 49 9.87 -26.66 -47.36
C GLU A 49 9.05 -25.51 -46.72
N ALA A 50 9.62 -24.94 -45.67
CA ALA A 50 9.22 -23.61 -45.24
C ALA A 50 9.76 -22.65 -46.30
N GLU A 51 8.87 -22.13 -47.15
CA GLU A 51 9.17 -20.96 -47.98
C GLU A 51 9.56 -19.81 -47.03
N LEU A 52 10.85 -19.50 -46.99
CA LEU A 52 11.34 -18.25 -46.47
C LEU A 52 10.79 -17.15 -47.39
N PRO A 53 10.21 -16.06 -46.85
CA PRO A 53 9.84 -14.92 -47.68
C PRO A 53 11.11 -14.37 -48.36
N ASP A 54 11.04 -14.09 -49.65
CA ASP A 54 12.08 -13.43 -50.42
C ASP A 54 12.57 -12.17 -49.70
N GLU A 55 13.85 -12.14 -49.33
CA GLU A 55 14.53 -10.93 -48.88
C GLU A 55 14.48 -9.90 -49.98
N ASN A 56 13.70 -8.85 -49.79
CA ASN A 56 13.69 -7.67 -50.61
C ASN A 56 14.95 -6.85 -50.24
N PRO A 57 15.91 -6.64 -51.17
CA PRO A 57 17.21 -6.03 -50.84
C PRO A 57 17.17 -4.53 -50.51
N ASP A 58 16.01 -3.89 -50.45
CA ASP A 58 15.86 -2.44 -50.27
C ASP A 58 15.08 -2.02 -49.01
N ASP A 59 14.92 -2.88 -48.01
CA ASP A 59 14.32 -2.48 -46.74
C ASP A 59 15.42 -2.28 -45.67
N ASP A 60 16.04 -1.08 -45.70
CA ASP A 60 16.92 -0.56 -44.66
C ASP A 60 16.15 -0.29 -43.33
N GLY A 61 15.36 -1.24 -42.89
CA GLY A 61 14.79 -1.27 -41.53
C GLY A 61 15.90 -1.44 -40.51
N GLN A 62 16.56 -0.35 -40.13
CA GLN A 62 17.47 -0.29 -39.00
C GLN A 62 16.72 -0.69 -37.70
N VAL A 63 16.69 -1.98 -37.41
CA VAL A 63 16.58 -2.44 -36.05
C VAL A 63 17.83 -1.92 -35.33
N ALA A 64 17.66 -0.93 -34.48
CA ALA A 64 18.73 -0.42 -33.63
C ALA A 64 19.13 -1.51 -32.63
N GLU A 65 19.91 -2.48 -33.07
CA GLU A 65 20.73 -3.30 -32.20
C GLU A 65 21.70 -2.35 -31.51
N GLY A 66 21.47 -2.08 -30.24
CA GLY A 66 22.41 -1.32 -29.44
C GLY A 66 23.73 -2.06 -29.43
N ASP A 67 24.76 -1.43 -29.98
CA ASP A 67 26.13 -1.95 -29.98
C ASP A 67 26.48 -2.50 -28.60
N PRO A 68 27.12 -3.68 -28.48
CA PRO A 68 27.57 -4.22 -27.23
C PRO A 68 28.50 -3.22 -26.55
N VAL A 69 28.19 -2.86 -25.34
CA VAL A 69 28.83 -1.75 -24.61
C VAL A 69 30.30 -2.05 -24.29
N ASP A 70 30.70 -3.32 -24.30
CA ASP A 70 32.06 -3.74 -23.96
C ASP A 70 32.36 -5.16 -24.49
N PRO A 71 33.53 -5.43 -25.13
CA PRO A 71 33.93 -6.79 -25.41
C PRO A 71 34.08 -7.59 -24.12
N SER A 72 33.78 -8.88 -24.17
CA SER A 72 33.90 -9.79 -23.02
C SER A 72 35.29 -9.65 -22.38
N PRO A 73 35.38 -9.51 -21.03
CA PRO A 73 36.66 -9.39 -20.37
C PRO A 73 37.54 -10.60 -20.66
N HIS A 74 38.76 -10.37 -21.08
CA HIS A 74 39.74 -11.41 -21.39
C HIS A 74 40.00 -12.27 -20.15
N LEU A 75 39.91 -13.57 -20.32
CA LEU A 75 40.11 -14.61 -19.27
C LEU A 75 41.57 -14.74 -18.78
N TYR A 76 42.49 -13.88 -19.22
CA TYR A 76 43.91 -13.96 -18.83
C TYR A 76 44.28 -12.85 -17.86
N PRO A 77 45.05 -13.16 -16.79
CA PRO A 77 45.59 -12.12 -15.91
C PRO A 77 46.48 -11.17 -16.71
N PRO A 78 46.45 -9.86 -16.39
CA PRO A 78 47.29 -8.88 -17.08
C PRO A 78 48.77 -9.22 -16.94
N SER A 79 49.53 -9.02 -17.99
CA SER A 79 50.98 -9.26 -17.98
C SER A 79 51.69 -8.29 -16.99
N ILE A 80 52.86 -8.65 -16.49
CA ILE A 80 53.63 -7.78 -15.58
C ILE A 80 53.96 -6.45 -16.29
N ALA A 81 54.10 -6.43 -17.61
CA ALA A 81 54.30 -5.23 -18.41
C ALA A 81 53.08 -4.30 -18.33
N ASP A 82 51.83 -4.83 -18.43
CA ASP A 82 50.57 -4.07 -18.34
C ASP A 82 50.40 -3.45 -16.94
N VAL A 83 50.84 -4.17 -15.89
CA VAL A 83 50.78 -3.69 -14.51
C VAL A 83 51.79 -2.56 -14.27
N ILE A 84 53.00 -2.62 -14.86
CA ILE A 84 54.01 -1.58 -14.77
C ILE A 84 53.56 -0.33 -15.55
N GLU A 85 53.04 -0.48 -16.76
CA GLU A 85 52.51 0.61 -17.55
C GLU A 85 51.27 1.29 -16.92
N ALA A 86 50.42 0.51 -16.25
CA ALA A 86 49.28 1.04 -15.45
C ALA A 86 49.75 1.80 -14.20
N LYS A 87 50.87 1.38 -13.55
CA LYS A 87 51.45 2.11 -12.40
C LYS A 87 52.10 3.41 -12.80
N ASP A 88 52.74 3.50 -13.94
CA ASP A 88 53.36 4.75 -14.44
C ASP A 88 52.28 5.75 -14.93
N LYS A 89 51.17 5.27 -15.45
CA LYS A 89 49.96 6.09 -15.75
C LYS A 89 49.20 6.57 -14.49
N ALA A 90 49.46 5.99 -13.32
CA ALA A 90 48.75 6.29 -12.08
C ALA A 90 49.26 7.53 -11.33
N ARG A 91 50.36 8.16 -11.75
CA ARG A 91 50.78 9.45 -11.21
C ARG A 91 49.95 10.55 -11.85
N ARG A 92 49.04 11.16 -11.07
CA ARG A 92 48.30 12.34 -11.50
C ARG A 92 49.32 13.46 -11.81
N PRO A 93 49.36 14.00 -13.03
CA PRO A 93 50.22 15.14 -13.33
C PRO A 93 49.81 16.32 -12.47
N VAL A 94 50.78 17.08 -11.98
CA VAL A 94 50.57 18.26 -11.11
C VAL A 94 49.74 19.33 -11.81
N LEU A 95 49.81 19.40 -13.15
CA LEU A 95 48.96 20.20 -14.01
C LEU A 95 48.07 19.29 -14.84
N PRO A 96 46.72 19.53 -14.90
CA PRO A 96 45.83 18.76 -15.75
C PRO A 96 46.25 18.84 -17.20
N ASP A 97 46.17 17.72 -17.93
CA ASP A 97 46.59 17.61 -19.35
C ASP A 97 45.93 18.63 -20.29
N TRP A 98 44.70 19.08 -19.97
CA TRP A 98 44.02 20.12 -20.72
C TRP A 98 44.66 21.51 -20.60
N LEU A 99 45.50 21.76 -19.59
CA LEU A 99 46.22 23.03 -19.41
C LEU A 99 47.56 23.01 -20.17
N THR A 100 48.16 21.84 -20.40
CA THR A 100 49.46 21.69 -21.06
C THR A 100 49.39 21.51 -22.56
N SER A 101 48.32 20.87 -23.07
CA SER A 101 48.15 20.59 -24.50
C SER A 101 47.29 21.63 -25.21
N ALA A 102 47.84 22.27 -26.28
CA ALA A 102 47.08 23.26 -27.09
C ALA A 102 45.86 22.64 -27.76
N LYS A 103 45.94 21.36 -28.16
CA LYS A 103 44.79 20.63 -28.78
C LYS A 103 43.68 20.37 -27.78
N GLN A 104 44.01 20.05 -26.53
CA GLN A 104 43.00 19.81 -25.48
C GLN A 104 42.41 21.12 -24.98
N ARG A 105 43.19 22.21 -24.85
CA ARG A 105 42.65 23.58 -24.59
C ARG A 105 41.62 24.00 -25.67
N ALA A 106 41.94 23.81 -26.93
CA ALA A 106 41.04 24.10 -28.04
C ALA A 106 39.78 23.19 -28.03
N ALA A 107 39.89 21.93 -27.61
CA ALA A 107 38.75 21.02 -27.43
C ALA A 107 37.85 21.45 -26.25
N VAL A 108 38.43 21.80 -25.10
CA VAL A 108 37.71 22.30 -23.95
C VAL A 108 37.04 23.66 -24.27
N ALA A 109 37.75 24.56 -24.96
CA ALA A 109 37.19 25.84 -25.37
C ALA A 109 36.01 25.67 -26.38
N ARG A 110 36.13 24.78 -27.34
CA ARG A 110 35.05 24.45 -28.28
C ARG A 110 33.85 23.81 -27.57
N TRP A 111 34.12 22.90 -26.65
CA TRP A 111 33.06 22.30 -25.81
C TRP A 111 32.36 23.36 -24.95
N ALA A 112 33.13 24.23 -24.28
CA ALA A 112 32.59 25.30 -23.45
C ALA A 112 31.77 26.29 -24.29
N ALA A 113 32.29 26.72 -25.44
CA ALA A 113 31.58 27.60 -26.34
C ALA A 113 30.28 26.97 -26.87
N GLY A 114 30.32 25.68 -27.26
CA GLY A 114 29.12 24.96 -27.70
C GLY A 114 28.09 24.81 -26.56
N HIS A 115 28.54 24.42 -25.36
CA HIS A 115 27.63 24.19 -24.21
C HIS A 115 27.02 25.49 -23.68
N TYR A 116 27.87 26.50 -23.43
CA TYR A 116 27.37 27.81 -22.94
C TYR A 116 26.64 28.57 -24.03
N GLY A 117 27.09 28.49 -25.31
CA GLY A 117 26.42 29.11 -26.44
C GLY A 117 25.02 28.54 -26.65
N GLN A 118 24.84 27.23 -26.58
CA GLN A 118 23.54 26.58 -26.71
C GLN A 118 22.62 26.90 -25.54
N THR A 119 23.15 26.90 -24.30
CA THR A 119 22.39 27.25 -23.09
C THR A 119 21.96 28.72 -23.14
N SER A 120 22.88 29.62 -23.52
CA SER A 120 22.58 31.06 -23.65
C SER A 120 21.55 31.32 -24.75
N LEU A 121 21.69 30.69 -25.91
CA LEU A 121 20.72 30.81 -27.01
C LEU A 121 19.35 30.26 -26.60
N TYR A 122 19.30 29.13 -25.88
CA TYR A 122 18.06 28.57 -25.35
C TYR A 122 17.32 29.53 -24.44
N HIS A 123 18.02 30.15 -23.48
CA HIS A 123 17.42 31.12 -22.57
C HIS A 123 17.07 32.44 -23.27
N LEU A 124 17.90 32.87 -24.23
CA LEU A 124 17.63 34.09 -25.03
C LEU A 124 16.33 33.93 -25.82
N LEU A 125 16.14 32.82 -26.52
CA LEU A 125 14.92 32.53 -27.28
C LEU A 125 13.68 32.37 -26.38
N ARG A 126 13.86 32.01 -25.12
CA ARG A 126 12.78 31.89 -24.14
C ARG A 126 12.55 33.16 -23.29
N THR A 127 13.36 34.16 -23.42
CA THR A 127 13.19 35.44 -22.72
C THR A 127 11.77 36.01 -22.85
N PRO A 128 11.09 35.99 -24.01
CA PRO A 128 9.71 36.46 -24.13
C PRO A 128 8.74 35.65 -23.27
N VAL A 129 8.95 34.31 -23.17
CA VAL A 129 8.11 33.41 -22.34
C VAL A 129 8.33 33.71 -20.84
N TYR A 130 9.57 33.94 -20.44
CA TYR A 130 9.88 34.31 -19.04
C TYR A 130 9.32 35.67 -18.66
N SER A 131 9.40 36.63 -19.59
CA SER A 131 8.79 37.97 -19.40
C SER A 131 7.27 37.89 -19.27
N ALA A 132 6.62 37.05 -20.11
CA ALA A 132 5.18 36.82 -20.02
C ALA A 132 4.78 36.14 -18.70
N LYS A 133 5.57 35.14 -18.25
CA LYS A 133 5.37 34.50 -16.94
C LYS A 133 5.52 35.48 -15.80
N LEU A 134 6.55 36.34 -15.81
CA LEU A 134 6.75 37.40 -14.80
C LEU A 134 5.59 38.38 -14.74
N LEU A 135 5.12 38.88 -15.89
CA LEU A 135 3.95 39.74 -15.99
C LEU A 135 2.69 39.04 -15.43
N GLY A 136 2.45 37.81 -15.83
CA GLY A 136 1.29 37.03 -15.36
C GLY A 136 1.30 36.70 -13.85
N TYR A 137 2.49 36.62 -13.23
CA TYR A 137 2.61 36.34 -11.80
C TYR A 137 2.71 37.64 -10.95
N ALA A 138 2.93 38.80 -11.55
CA ALA A 138 3.05 40.08 -10.84
C ALA A 138 1.83 40.40 -9.95
N PRO A 139 0.55 40.23 -10.38
CA PRO A 139 -0.62 40.47 -9.51
C PRO A 139 -0.61 39.54 -8.27
N ARG A 140 -0.18 38.32 -8.42
CA ARG A 140 -0.04 37.36 -7.30
C ARG A 140 1.10 37.76 -6.37
N GLY A 141 2.17 38.35 -6.90
CA GLY A 141 3.26 38.91 -6.12
C GLY A 141 2.82 40.11 -5.30
N VAL A 142 2.07 41.04 -5.89
CA VAL A 142 1.44 42.17 -5.16
C VAL A 142 0.60 41.61 -4.01
N TRP A 143 -0.29 40.68 -4.26
CA TRP A 143 -1.11 40.07 -3.22
C TRP A 143 -0.28 39.41 -2.10
N ARG A 144 0.80 38.68 -2.46
CA ARG A 144 1.68 38.06 -1.46
C ARG A 144 2.42 39.09 -0.62
N CYS A 145 2.95 40.15 -1.25
CA CYS A 145 3.63 41.21 -0.54
C CYS A 145 2.67 41.96 0.38
N THR A 146 1.50 42.39 -0.11
CA THR A 146 0.50 43.12 0.70
C THR A 146 -0.05 42.24 1.82
N ALA A 147 -0.44 41.00 1.54
CA ALA A 147 -0.91 40.06 2.56
C ALA A 147 0.20 39.70 3.57
N GLY A 148 1.44 39.59 3.12
CA GLY A 148 2.61 39.36 3.99
C GLY A 148 2.86 40.52 4.92
N THR A 149 2.90 41.76 4.39
CA THR A 149 3.04 42.97 5.15
C THR A 149 1.89 43.12 6.17
N PHE A 150 0.66 42.88 5.73
CA PHE A 150 -0.51 42.94 6.62
C PHE A 150 -0.40 41.91 7.77
N ARG A 151 -0.02 40.66 7.48
CA ARG A 151 0.20 39.61 8.50
C ARG A 151 1.30 40.01 9.48
N TRP A 152 2.38 40.60 8.97
CA TRP A 152 3.51 41.03 9.80
C TRP A 152 3.12 42.24 10.68
N VAL A 153 2.46 43.24 10.13
CA VAL A 153 2.01 44.45 10.89
C VAL A 153 1.06 44.04 12.01
N PHE A 154 0.08 43.19 11.72
CA PHE A 154 -0.95 42.78 12.69
C PHE A 154 -0.55 41.60 13.57
N ASP A 155 0.73 41.22 13.61
CA ASP A 155 1.28 40.14 14.46
C ASP A 155 0.50 38.83 14.35
N ALA A 156 0.26 38.41 13.10
CA ALA A 156 -0.45 37.17 12.84
C ALA A 156 0.27 35.92 13.39
N GLU A 157 1.60 36.01 13.57
CA GLU A 157 2.44 34.97 14.15
C GLU A 157 2.06 34.65 15.60
N GLY A 158 1.64 35.67 16.36
CA GLY A 158 1.21 35.51 17.75
C GLY A 158 -0.24 35.02 17.94
N ARG A 159 -1.00 34.78 16.86
CA ARG A 159 -2.39 34.27 16.97
C ARG A 159 -2.52 32.96 17.68
N PRO A 160 -1.70 31.89 17.40
CA PRO A 160 -1.82 30.62 18.07
C PRO A 160 -1.60 30.72 19.59
N LEU A 161 -0.64 31.56 20.02
CA LEU A 161 -0.34 31.73 21.45
C LEU A 161 -1.52 32.42 22.18
N ARG A 162 -2.10 33.46 21.55
CA ARG A 162 -3.30 34.11 22.11
C ARG A 162 -4.52 33.21 22.14
N ALA A 163 -4.69 32.37 21.13
CA ALA A 163 -5.75 31.36 21.11
C ALA A 163 -5.56 30.28 22.20
N ALA A 164 -4.31 29.88 22.46
CA ALA A 164 -4.00 28.95 23.54
C ALA A 164 -4.29 29.55 24.93
N ALA A 165 -3.93 30.82 25.17
CA ALA A 165 -4.24 31.52 26.42
C ALA A 165 -5.75 31.66 26.65
N VAL A 166 -6.54 31.85 25.58
CA VAL A 166 -8.01 31.88 25.67
C VAL A 166 -8.57 30.47 26.03
N LEU A 167 -8.04 29.43 25.40
CA LEU A 167 -8.45 28.04 25.69
C LEU A 167 -8.06 27.59 27.12
N ALA A 168 -6.96 28.15 27.65
CA ALA A 168 -6.51 27.90 29.02
C ALA A 168 -7.22 28.76 30.08
N GLU A 169 -8.14 29.63 29.65
CA GLU A 169 -8.87 30.59 30.51
C GLU A 169 -7.95 31.52 31.33
N ASP A 170 -6.68 31.68 30.92
CA ASP A 170 -5.71 32.54 31.60
C ASP A 170 -5.82 33.99 31.09
N ALA A 171 -6.64 34.80 31.81
CA ALA A 171 -6.82 36.20 31.52
C ALA A 171 -5.53 37.04 31.72
N GLY A 172 -4.64 36.63 32.64
CA GLY A 172 -3.39 37.32 32.92
C GLY A 172 -2.41 37.19 31.77
N GLU A 173 -2.16 36.00 31.28
CA GLU A 173 -1.29 35.75 30.15
C GLU A 173 -1.84 36.36 28.86
N TYR A 174 -3.14 36.28 28.64
CA TYR A 174 -3.78 36.92 27.48
C TYR A 174 -3.56 38.44 27.47
N MET A 175 -3.72 39.13 28.60
CA MET A 175 -3.49 40.57 28.70
C MET A 175 -2.04 40.96 28.44
N VAL A 176 -1.08 40.18 28.90
CA VAL A 176 0.35 40.39 28.60
C VAL A 176 0.64 40.25 27.12
N LEU A 177 0.14 39.16 26.50
CA LEU A 177 0.29 38.89 25.07
C LEU A 177 -0.40 39.97 24.19
N ALA A 178 -1.56 40.47 24.62
CA ALA A 178 -2.29 41.53 23.94
C ALA A 178 -1.51 42.84 23.98
N ARG A 179 -0.98 43.29 25.14
CA ARG A 179 -0.14 44.48 25.26
C ARG A 179 1.12 44.42 24.40
N ARG A 180 1.79 43.25 24.38
CA ARG A 180 2.96 43.01 23.51
C ARG A 180 2.60 43.08 22.03
N ARG A 181 1.43 42.60 21.64
CA ARG A 181 0.91 42.73 20.28
C ARG A 181 0.71 44.20 19.90
N ASP A 182 0.02 44.97 20.75
CA ASP A 182 -0.31 46.37 20.45
C ASP A 182 0.94 47.24 20.36
N ALA A 183 1.98 46.94 21.15
CA ALA A 183 3.27 47.61 21.00
C ALA A 183 3.95 47.25 19.66
N ARG A 184 3.95 45.98 19.25
CA ARG A 184 4.51 45.55 17.96
C ARG A 184 3.72 46.11 16.79
N VAL A 185 2.40 46.12 16.85
CA VAL A 185 1.52 46.67 15.78
C VAL A 185 1.81 48.14 15.59
N ARG A 186 1.94 48.91 16.67
CA ARG A 186 2.29 50.38 16.57
C ARG A 186 3.67 50.58 15.96
N LEU A 187 4.69 49.83 16.41
CA LEU A 187 6.04 49.94 15.87
C LEU A 187 6.11 49.54 14.40
N ARG A 188 5.59 48.35 14.07
CA ARG A 188 5.60 47.79 12.70
C ARG A 188 4.73 48.66 11.76
N GLY A 189 3.61 49.16 12.27
CA GLY A 189 2.76 50.12 11.54
C GLY A 189 3.49 51.44 11.23
N ALA A 190 4.21 51.99 12.21
CA ALA A 190 5.02 53.22 11.99
C ALA A 190 6.15 52.94 10.95
N ILE A 191 6.83 51.81 11.03
CA ILE A 191 7.87 51.43 10.06
C ILE A 191 7.28 51.30 8.64
N THR A 192 6.14 50.63 8.50
CA THR A 192 5.49 50.48 7.18
C THR A 192 4.96 51.81 6.64
N ALA A 193 4.41 52.66 7.48
CA ALA A 193 3.99 54.02 7.08
C ALA A 193 5.18 54.87 6.61
N LEU A 194 6.29 54.83 7.35
CA LEU A 194 7.51 55.53 6.96
C LEU A 194 8.07 55.00 5.63
N ALA A 195 8.15 53.66 5.48
CA ALA A 195 8.60 53.06 4.24
C ALA A 195 7.70 53.38 3.05
N ALA A 196 6.38 53.47 3.25
CA ALA A 196 5.43 53.89 2.23
C ALA A 196 5.64 55.39 1.83
N ILE A 197 5.85 56.26 2.80
CA ILE A 197 6.12 57.69 2.54
C ILE A 197 7.43 57.88 1.77
N VAL A 198 8.51 57.19 2.20
CA VAL A 198 9.81 57.23 1.53
C VAL A 198 9.71 56.63 0.10
N GLY A 199 9.01 55.53 -0.05
CA GLY A 199 8.78 54.88 -1.34
C GLY A 199 7.98 55.76 -2.31
N LEU A 200 6.93 56.42 -1.81
CA LEU A 200 6.13 57.35 -2.59
C LEU A 200 6.95 58.61 -2.97
N GLY A 201 7.75 59.15 -2.04
CA GLY A 201 8.66 60.25 -2.29
C GLY A 201 9.72 59.92 -3.34
N ALA A 202 10.29 58.73 -3.25
CA ALA A 202 11.26 58.22 -4.25
C ALA A 202 10.62 58.03 -5.63
N ALA A 203 9.39 57.51 -5.69
CA ALA A 203 8.64 57.36 -6.95
C ALA A 203 8.30 58.73 -7.58
N LEU A 204 7.91 59.72 -6.75
CA LEU A 204 7.64 61.08 -7.21
C LEU A 204 8.92 61.79 -7.70
N ALA A 205 10.03 61.63 -6.97
CA ALA A 205 11.33 62.17 -7.37
C ALA A 205 11.80 61.54 -8.71
N LEU A 206 11.62 60.22 -8.87
CA LEU A 206 11.93 59.52 -10.12
C LEU A 206 11.07 60.02 -11.29
N TYR A 207 9.79 60.30 -11.03
CA TYR A 207 8.86 60.83 -12.05
C TYR A 207 9.19 62.26 -12.49
N VAL A 208 9.58 63.12 -11.52
CA VAL A 208 9.80 64.55 -11.79
C VAL A 208 11.23 64.85 -12.27
N LEU A 209 12.23 64.18 -11.70
CA LEU A 209 13.64 64.54 -11.89
C LEU A 209 14.39 63.61 -12.86
N ALA A 210 13.90 62.36 -13.06
CA ALA A 210 14.61 61.40 -13.88
C ALA A 210 14.14 61.43 -15.35
N PRO A 211 15.01 61.12 -16.32
CA PRO A 211 14.59 60.93 -17.70
C PRO A 211 13.60 59.76 -17.81
N THR A 212 12.64 59.91 -18.76
CA THR A 212 11.48 58.99 -18.91
C THR A 212 11.88 57.51 -19.09
N TRP A 213 13.01 57.23 -19.72
CA TRP A 213 13.50 55.86 -19.89
C TRP A 213 13.87 55.19 -18.54
N LEU A 214 14.34 55.95 -17.55
CA LEU A 214 14.67 55.44 -16.22
C LEU A 214 13.39 55.05 -15.45
N GLY A 215 12.31 55.82 -15.66
CA GLY A 215 10.98 55.50 -15.14
C GLY A 215 10.46 54.16 -15.68
N TRP A 216 10.60 53.92 -16.97
CA TRP A 216 10.22 52.66 -17.58
C TRP A 216 11.09 51.48 -17.09
N LEU A 217 12.41 51.67 -16.94
CA LEU A 217 13.28 50.65 -16.39
C LEU A 217 12.93 50.28 -14.95
N SER A 218 12.62 51.27 -14.11
CA SER A 218 12.22 51.01 -12.72
C SER A 218 10.87 50.29 -12.65
N ALA A 219 9.90 50.66 -13.47
CA ALA A 219 8.63 49.94 -13.56
C ALA A 219 8.80 48.49 -13.99
N LEU A 220 9.66 48.23 -14.98
CA LEU A 220 10.00 46.91 -15.42
C LEU A 220 10.68 46.09 -14.31
N ALA A 221 11.64 46.67 -13.59
CA ALA A 221 12.34 46.07 -12.48
C ALA A 221 11.39 45.66 -11.34
N VAL A 222 10.49 46.59 -10.93
CA VAL A 222 9.47 46.34 -9.92
C VAL A 222 8.54 45.22 -10.36
N THR A 223 8.07 45.25 -11.60
CA THR A 223 7.21 44.20 -12.15
C THR A 223 7.91 42.83 -12.16
N ALA A 224 9.20 42.81 -12.51
CA ALA A 224 10.00 41.58 -12.49
C ALA A 224 10.17 41.02 -11.07
N VAL A 225 10.45 41.87 -10.09
CA VAL A 225 10.55 41.46 -8.68
C VAL A 225 9.21 40.95 -8.16
N LEU A 226 8.12 41.63 -8.44
CA LEU A 226 6.77 41.18 -8.05
C LEU A 226 6.40 39.85 -8.73
N GLY A 227 6.74 39.72 -10.01
CA GLY A 227 6.56 38.44 -10.73
C GLY A 227 7.34 37.29 -10.11
N ALA A 228 8.60 37.56 -9.72
CA ALA A 228 9.43 36.53 -9.03
C ALA A 228 8.84 36.15 -7.67
N VAL A 229 8.39 37.10 -6.86
CA VAL A 229 7.71 36.83 -5.57
C VAL A 229 6.38 36.08 -5.79
N GLY A 230 5.69 36.37 -6.89
CA GLY A 230 4.41 35.76 -7.25
C GLY A 230 4.51 34.34 -7.76
N THR A 231 5.73 33.86 -8.13
CA THR A 231 5.95 32.55 -8.73
C THR A 231 5.47 31.43 -7.80
N PRO A 232 4.64 30.47 -8.29
CA PRO A 232 4.27 29.28 -7.54
C PRO A 232 5.47 28.38 -7.33
N ALA A 233 5.56 27.70 -6.18
CA ALA A 233 6.67 26.78 -5.88
C ALA A 233 6.70 25.54 -6.80
N ASP A 234 5.56 25.19 -7.37
CA ASP A 234 5.38 24.06 -8.29
C ASP A 234 5.70 24.37 -9.75
N ARG A 235 5.89 25.65 -10.11
CA ARG A 235 6.17 26.12 -11.48
C ARG A 235 7.33 27.11 -11.49
N PRO A 236 8.58 26.63 -11.59
CA PRO A 236 9.73 27.51 -11.60
C PRO A 236 9.69 28.46 -12.80
N LEU A 237 10.18 29.69 -12.58
CA LEU A 237 10.20 30.77 -13.55
C LEU A 237 11.11 30.45 -14.74
N ILE A 238 12.28 29.93 -14.42
CA ILE A 238 13.29 29.47 -15.37
C ILE A 238 13.13 27.98 -15.50
N ASP A 239 12.72 27.51 -16.67
CA ASP A 239 12.75 26.09 -16.98
C ASP A 239 14.24 25.68 -16.95
N VAL A 240 14.59 24.82 -16.02
CA VAL A 240 15.94 24.22 -16.01
C VAL A 240 16.09 23.56 -17.37
N ALA A 241 17.05 24.04 -18.15
CA ALA A 241 17.44 23.33 -19.36
C ALA A 241 17.70 21.90 -18.91
N LYS A 242 16.90 20.91 -19.37
CA LYS A 242 17.01 19.54 -18.92
C LYS A 242 18.46 19.13 -19.09
N VAL A 243 19.20 19.17 -18.00
CA VAL A 243 20.49 18.49 -17.96
C VAL A 243 20.10 17.05 -18.21
N LYS A 244 20.32 16.54 -19.41
CA LYS A 244 20.35 15.09 -19.62
C LYS A 244 21.46 14.66 -18.68
N PHE A 245 21.08 14.13 -17.51
CA PHE A 245 22.02 13.41 -16.68
C PHE A 245 22.70 12.44 -17.65
N ARG A 246 24.00 12.56 -17.83
CA ARG A 246 24.78 11.55 -18.53
C ARG A 246 24.60 10.29 -17.71
N HIS A 247 23.64 9.46 -18.09
CA HIS A 247 23.47 8.16 -17.48
C HIS A 247 24.81 7.46 -17.66
N ARG A 248 25.46 7.19 -16.53
CA ARG A 248 26.74 6.47 -16.55
C ARG A 248 26.43 5.09 -17.11
N LYS A 249 26.96 4.76 -18.29
CA LYS A 249 26.79 3.42 -18.85
C LYS A 249 27.28 2.40 -17.82
N LEU A 250 26.43 1.43 -17.50
CA LEU A 250 26.82 0.32 -16.63
C LEU A 250 27.71 -0.62 -17.47
N THR A 251 28.97 -0.78 -17.06
CA THR A 251 29.94 -1.65 -17.76
C THR A 251 30.22 -2.89 -16.91
N SER A 252 30.69 -3.96 -17.56
CA SER A 252 31.08 -5.21 -16.87
C SER A 252 32.13 -4.98 -15.78
N ASP A 253 33.08 -4.05 -16.00
CA ASP A 253 34.10 -3.69 -15.02
C ASP A 253 33.49 -3.03 -13.76
N ILE A 254 32.51 -2.12 -13.93
CA ILE A 254 31.80 -1.50 -12.79
C ILE A 254 31.07 -2.57 -11.99
N VAL A 255 30.35 -3.47 -12.69
CA VAL A 255 29.62 -4.55 -12.03
C VAL A 255 30.57 -5.50 -11.32
N SER A 256 31.63 -5.95 -11.98
CA SER A 256 32.62 -6.85 -11.38
C SER A 256 33.23 -6.24 -10.12
N ARG A 257 33.65 -4.98 -10.16
CA ARG A 257 34.17 -4.26 -8.99
C ARG A 257 33.15 -4.16 -7.87
N ALA A 258 31.89 -3.92 -8.19
CA ALA A 258 30.83 -3.85 -7.20
C ALA A 258 30.61 -5.20 -6.50
N PHE A 259 30.63 -6.31 -7.26
CA PHE A 259 30.49 -7.66 -6.68
C PHE A 259 31.69 -8.06 -5.81
N VAL A 260 32.90 -7.65 -6.18
CA VAL A 260 34.09 -7.82 -5.35
C VAL A 260 34.00 -6.97 -4.07
N ALA A 261 33.62 -5.70 -4.19
CA ALA A 261 33.46 -4.80 -3.05
C ALA A 261 32.36 -5.27 -2.08
N ALA A 262 31.31 -5.89 -2.59
CA ALA A 262 30.24 -6.49 -1.79
C ALA A 262 30.63 -7.82 -1.12
N GLY A 263 31.83 -8.39 -1.43
CA GLY A 263 32.27 -9.68 -0.90
C GLY A 263 31.50 -10.88 -1.45
N LEU A 264 30.89 -10.74 -2.62
CA LEU A 264 30.19 -11.81 -3.31
C LEU A 264 31.12 -12.65 -4.19
N THR A 265 32.26 -12.10 -4.58
CA THR A 265 33.34 -12.75 -5.31
C THR A 265 34.68 -12.19 -4.87
N THR A 266 35.77 -12.86 -5.28
CA THR A 266 37.14 -12.37 -5.11
C THR A 266 37.68 -11.93 -6.47
N LYS A 267 38.80 -11.17 -6.47
CA LYS A 267 39.46 -10.76 -7.72
C LYS A 267 39.90 -11.95 -8.57
N ASP A 268 40.22 -13.06 -7.92
CA ASP A 268 40.75 -14.27 -8.58
C ASP A 268 39.64 -15.17 -9.12
N GLN A 269 38.44 -15.16 -8.49
CA GLN A 269 37.32 -16.00 -8.92
C GLN A 269 36.45 -15.33 -10.01
N GLY A 270 36.35 -13.99 -9.96
CA GLY A 270 35.53 -13.23 -10.89
C GLY A 270 34.03 -13.56 -10.83
N ILE A 271 33.30 -13.01 -11.78
CA ILE A 271 31.89 -13.33 -12.07
C ILE A 271 31.75 -13.51 -13.57
N ALA A 272 30.81 -14.36 -14.00
CA ALA A 272 30.51 -14.55 -15.41
C ALA A 272 29.28 -13.75 -15.83
N PHE A 273 29.29 -13.25 -17.05
CA PHE A 273 28.18 -12.55 -17.68
C PHE A 273 27.60 -13.44 -18.79
N PRO A 274 26.56 -14.23 -18.51
CA PRO A 274 25.96 -15.11 -19.51
C PRO A 274 25.24 -14.34 -20.63
N GLN A 275 24.91 -13.07 -20.39
CA GLN A 275 24.29 -12.17 -21.34
C GLN A 275 25.00 -10.80 -21.32
N PRO A 276 25.07 -10.08 -22.46
CA PRO A 276 25.60 -8.74 -22.49
C PRO A 276 24.76 -7.78 -21.66
N ILE A 277 25.40 -6.76 -21.09
CA ILE A 277 24.70 -5.69 -20.36
C ILE A 277 23.91 -4.88 -21.40
N ARG A 278 22.58 -4.78 -21.20
CA ARG A 278 21.68 -4.06 -22.12
C ARG A 278 20.95 -2.94 -21.39
N GLN A 279 20.63 -1.89 -22.12
CA GLN A 279 19.70 -0.90 -21.64
C GLN A 279 18.28 -1.50 -21.65
N ASP A 280 17.56 -1.35 -20.54
CA ASP A 280 16.21 -1.86 -20.36
C ASP A 280 15.34 -0.73 -19.76
N GLY A 281 14.58 -0.06 -20.61
CA GLY A 281 13.80 1.11 -20.22
C GLY A 281 14.67 2.26 -19.70
N ASP A 282 14.33 2.78 -18.50
CA ASP A 282 15.09 3.85 -17.82
C ASP A 282 16.18 3.26 -16.90
N GLY A 283 16.80 2.14 -17.28
CA GLY A 283 17.82 1.46 -16.51
C GLY A 283 18.70 0.53 -17.36
N TRP A 284 19.48 -0.28 -16.68
CA TRP A 284 20.42 -1.25 -17.24
C TRP A 284 20.15 -2.62 -16.66
N ARG A 285 19.96 -3.62 -17.52
CA ARG A 285 19.83 -5.01 -17.13
C ARG A 285 21.16 -5.73 -17.29
N VAL A 286 21.56 -6.46 -16.27
CA VAL A 286 22.73 -7.33 -16.26
C VAL A 286 22.36 -8.68 -15.66
N VAL A 287 22.79 -9.76 -16.28
CA VAL A 287 22.68 -11.12 -15.74
C VAL A 287 24.07 -11.57 -15.33
N VAL A 288 24.20 -12.03 -14.09
CA VAL A 288 25.48 -12.40 -13.49
C VAL A 288 25.38 -13.81 -12.92
N ASP A 289 26.38 -14.64 -13.24
CA ASP A 289 26.58 -15.91 -12.56
C ASP A 289 27.60 -15.72 -11.44
N LEU A 290 27.15 -15.92 -10.19
CA LEU A 290 27.99 -15.86 -8.99
C LEU A 290 28.98 -17.04 -8.96
N PRO A 291 30.08 -16.95 -8.19
CA PRO A 291 30.94 -18.08 -7.93
C PRO A 291 30.19 -19.26 -7.33
N TYR A 292 30.71 -20.47 -7.54
CA TYR A 292 30.13 -21.67 -6.94
C TYR A 292 30.06 -21.55 -5.43
N GLY A 293 28.93 -21.99 -4.83
CA GLY A 293 28.65 -21.87 -3.41
C GLY A 293 28.02 -20.55 -2.97
N LYS A 294 27.90 -19.56 -3.88
CA LYS A 294 27.12 -18.34 -3.66
C LYS A 294 25.77 -18.42 -4.35
N THR A 295 24.76 -17.83 -3.74
CA THR A 295 23.37 -17.92 -4.17
C THR A 295 22.74 -16.54 -4.37
N PHE A 296 21.57 -16.49 -4.98
CA PHE A 296 20.74 -15.29 -5.07
C PHE A 296 20.51 -14.63 -3.68
N ALA A 297 20.25 -15.43 -2.64
CA ALA A 297 20.04 -14.92 -1.29
C ALA A 297 21.27 -14.18 -0.73
N ASP A 298 22.48 -14.59 -1.12
CA ASP A 298 23.70 -13.87 -0.73
C ASP A 298 23.79 -12.50 -1.41
N ALA A 299 23.40 -12.41 -2.69
CA ALA A 299 23.33 -11.13 -3.41
C ALA A 299 22.29 -10.18 -2.80
N VAL A 300 21.13 -10.68 -2.43
CA VAL A 300 20.05 -9.91 -1.77
C VAL A 300 20.54 -9.31 -0.45
N LYS A 301 21.24 -10.09 0.40
CA LYS A 301 21.80 -9.62 1.66
C LYS A 301 22.83 -8.50 1.46
N LYS A 302 23.48 -8.45 0.29
CA LYS A 302 24.54 -7.50 -0.05
C LYS A 302 24.09 -6.39 -1.02
N ARG A 303 22.78 -6.20 -1.21
CA ARG A 303 22.20 -5.18 -2.13
C ARG A 303 22.76 -3.78 -1.88
N GLU A 304 22.83 -3.35 -0.61
CA GLU A 304 23.37 -2.04 -0.23
C GLU A 304 24.85 -1.90 -0.64
N ALA A 305 25.65 -2.92 -0.39
CA ALA A 305 27.06 -2.93 -0.78
C ALA A 305 27.23 -2.94 -2.32
N LEU A 306 26.34 -3.65 -3.04
CA LEU A 306 26.29 -3.62 -4.51
C LEU A 306 25.93 -2.22 -5.02
N ALA A 307 24.92 -1.59 -4.46
CA ALA A 307 24.51 -0.23 -4.83
C ALA A 307 25.66 0.78 -4.60
N SER A 308 26.33 0.68 -3.44
CA SER A 308 27.51 1.48 -3.14
C SER A 308 28.67 1.23 -4.12
N GLY A 309 28.91 -0.03 -4.51
CA GLY A 309 29.95 -0.39 -5.47
C GLY A 309 29.67 0.09 -6.90
N ILE A 310 28.39 0.26 -7.27
CA ILE A 310 27.94 0.82 -8.54
C ILE A 310 27.88 2.36 -8.49
N ASP A 311 27.89 2.97 -7.30
CA ASP A 311 27.71 4.40 -7.05
C ASP A 311 26.28 4.89 -7.37
N VAL A 312 25.27 4.15 -6.87
CA VAL A 312 23.85 4.49 -6.96
C VAL A 312 23.16 4.31 -5.60
N ALA A 313 21.95 4.84 -5.45
CA ALA A 313 21.15 4.58 -4.26
C ALA A 313 20.66 3.12 -4.24
N GLU A 314 20.46 2.55 -3.05
CA GLU A 314 19.93 1.18 -2.90
C GLU A 314 18.58 1.01 -3.59
N THR A 315 17.74 2.06 -3.60
CA THR A 315 16.43 2.08 -4.25
C THR A 315 16.48 2.01 -5.79
N GLN A 316 17.67 2.07 -6.37
CA GLN A 316 17.89 1.94 -7.82
C GLN A 316 18.37 0.54 -8.22
N VAL A 317 18.65 -0.35 -7.27
CA VAL A 317 19.15 -1.71 -7.54
C VAL A 317 18.06 -2.72 -7.25
N PHE A 318 17.63 -3.44 -8.28
CA PHE A 318 16.63 -4.49 -8.23
C PHE A 318 17.28 -5.82 -8.58
N LEU A 319 17.01 -6.84 -7.80
CA LEU A 319 17.58 -8.17 -7.95
C LEU A 319 16.44 -9.17 -8.13
N ASP A 320 16.41 -9.87 -9.26
CA ASP A 320 15.44 -10.88 -9.59
C ASP A 320 16.12 -12.25 -9.64
N ARG A 321 15.40 -13.26 -9.16
CA ARG A 321 15.88 -14.64 -9.18
C ARG A 321 15.75 -15.22 -10.58
N ASP A 322 16.83 -15.81 -11.09
CA ASP A 322 16.75 -16.61 -12.30
C ASP A 322 16.38 -18.06 -11.93
N THR A 323 15.36 -18.61 -12.59
CA THR A 323 14.87 -19.97 -12.31
C THR A 323 15.79 -21.07 -12.89
N THR A 324 16.70 -20.74 -13.80
CA THR A 324 17.58 -21.69 -14.47
C THR A 324 18.79 -22.08 -13.63
N SER A 325 19.21 -21.23 -12.68
CA SER A 325 20.36 -21.53 -11.81
C SER A 325 20.29 -20.77 -10.50
N SER A 326 20.52 -21.47 -9.37
CA SER A 326 20.54 -20.86 -8.02
C SER A 326 21.61 -19.79 -7.83
N ARG A 327 22.69 -19.81 -8.64
CA ARG A 327 23.78 -18.81 -8.62
C ARG A 327 23.59 -17.67 -9.61
N ARG A 328 22.59 -17.75 -10.50
CA ARG A 328 22.31 -16.71 -11.48
C ARG A 328 21.43 -15.63 -10.87
N VAL A 329 21.84 -14.38 -11.07
CA VAL A 329 21.15 -13.20 -10.58
C VAL A 329 20.89 -12.28 -11.77
N SER A 330 19.65 -11.92 -12.00
CA SER A 330 19.27 -10.83 -12.88
C SER A 330 19.24 -9.54 -12.06
N MET A 331 20.07 -8.57 -12.40
CA MET A 331 20.13 -7.27 -11.73
C MET A 331 19.69 -6.18 -12.70
N TRP A 332 18.73 -5.37 -12.27
CA TRP A 332 18.35 -4.16 -12.98
C TRP A 332 18.75 -2.93 -12.17
N VAL A 333 19.47 -2.00 -12.80
CA VAL A 333 19.96 -0.77 -12.18
C VAL A 333 19.29 0.41 -12.85
N ALA A 334 18.40 1.07 -12.12
CA ALA A 334 17.68 2.23 -12.60
C ALA A 334 18.60 3.47 -12.72
N ASN A 335 18.39 4.27 -13.75
CA ASN A 335 19.11 5.54 -13.92
C ASN A 335 18.76 6.60 -12.88
N ARG A 336 17.58 6.48 -12.27
CA ARG A 336 17.05 7.33 -11.18
C ARG A 336 16.14 6.48 -10.31
N ASP A 337 15.82 6.94 -9.12
CA ASP A 337 14.87 6.23 -8.27
C ASP A 337 13.48 6.15 -8.94
N PRO A 338 13.08 4.97 -9.43
CA PRO A 338 11.80 4.81 -10.14
C PRO A 338 10.62 4.92 -9.18
N LEU A 339 10.84 4.63 -7.90
CA LEU A 339 9.81 4.66 -6.87
C LEU A 339 9.49 6.08 -6.39
N ALA A 340 10.29 7.08 -6.75
CA ALA A 340 10.02 8.48 -6.49
C ALA A 340 9.03 9.09 -7.49
N VAL A 341 8.85 8.49 -8.69
CA VAL A 341 8.00 9.01 -9.76
C VAL A 341 6.54 8.63 -9.52
N PRO A 342 5.59 9.59 -9.44
CA PRO A 342 4.17 9.28 -9.29
C PRO A 342 3.61 8.47 -10.46
N THR A 343 2.79 7.46 -10.19
CA THR A 343 2.11 6.64 -11.23
C THR A 343 1.01 7.37 -11.99
N GLY A 344 0.56 8.50 -11.45
CA GLY A 344 -0.60 9.22 -11.99
C GLY A 344 -1.93 8.79 -11.39
N ARG A 345 -3.02 9.35 -11.92
CA ARG A 345 -4.39 8.99 -11.51
C ARG A 345 -4.81 7.65 -12.09
N THR A 346 -5.75 7.00 -11.41
CA THR A 346 -6.26 5.70 -11.83
C THR A 346 -6.91 5.73 -13.22
N PRO A 347 -6.61 4.76 -14.10
CA PRO A 347 -7.30 4.60 -15.38
C PRO A 347 -8.81 4.37 -15.25
N LEU A 348 -9.29 3.92 -14.07
CA LEU A 348 -10.71 3.72 -13.78
C LEU A 348 -11.54 5.00 -13.93
N LEU A 349 -10.92 6.19 -13.89
CA LEU A 349 -11.60 7.46 -14.17
C LEU A 349 -12.14 7.54 -15.60
N GLY A 350 -11.44 6.95 -16.55
CA GLY A 350 -11.87 6.90 -17.95
C GLY A 350 -12.74 5.67 -18.31
N ALA A 351 -12.75 4.64 -17.44
CA ALA A 351 -13.47 3.42 -17.71
C ALA A 351 -14.99 3.61 -17.56
N SER A 352 -15.77 3.24 -18.56
CA SER A 352 -17.22 3.22 -18.46
C SER A 352 -17.74 2.05 -17.62
N ARG A 353 -17.11 0.89 -17.76
CA ARG A 353 -17.39 -0.37 -17.07
C ARG A 353 -16.10 -1.17 -16.89
N VAL A 354 -16.02 -2.01 -15.88
CA VAL A 354 -14.95 -2.99 -15.66
C VAL A 354 -15.59 -4.38 -15.71
N ASP A 355 -14.88 -5.33 -16.28
CA ASP A 355 -15.20 -6.75 -16.18
C ASP A 355 -14.32 -7.37 -15.10
N PHE A 356 -14.85 -7.57 -13.91
CA PHE A 356 -14.08 -8.05 -12.74
C PHE A 356 -13.63 -9.51 -12.86
N TRP A 357 -14.13 -10.24 -13.88
CA TRP A 357 -13.63 -11.55 -14.27
C TRP A 357 -12.25 -11.49 -14.94
N LYS A 358 -11.82 -10.30 -15.36
CA LYS A 358 -10.53 -10.06 -16.01
C LYS A 358 -9.61 -9.25 -15.11
N PRO A 359 -8.29 -9.35 -15.30
CA PRO A 359 -7.36 -8.46 -14.64
C PRO A 359 -7.68 -6.99 -14.96
N PHE A 360 -7.58 -6.13 -13.97
CA PHE A 360 -7.79 -4.68 -14.09
C PHE A 360 -6.54 -3.90 -13.69
N PRO A 361 -6.29 -2.70 -14.26
CA PRO A 361 -5.10 -1.90 -13.97
C PRO A 361 -5.13 -1.40 -12.52
N TRP A 362 -4.08 -1.71 -11.77
CA TRP A 362 -3.98 -1.35 -10.35
C TRP A 362 -2.79 -0.45 -10.03
N GLY A 363 -1.69 -0.57 -10.78
CA GLY A 363 -0.49 0.19 -10.53
C GLY A 363 0.55 0.07 -11.63
N ARG A 364 1.78 0.38 -11.28
CA ARG A 364 2.96 0.18 -12.13
C ARG A 364 4.07 -0.49 -11.34
N ASP A 365 4.88 -1.29 -12.02
CA ASP A 365 6.10 -1.88 -11.49
C ASP A 365 7.25 -0.83 -11.38
N GLU A 366 8.40 -1.27 -10.94
CA GLU A 366 9.61 -0.44 -10.86
C GLU A 366 10.13 0.00 -12.23
N ARG A 367 9.79 -0.69 -13.31
CA ARG A 367 10.17 -0.37 -14.69
C ARG A 367 9.19 0.56 -15.38
N GLY A 368 8.03 0.82 -14.74
CA GLY A 368 6.96 1.67 -15.25
C GLY A 368 5.93 0.92 -16.08
N ASN A 369 6.00 -0.41 -16.19
CA ASN A 369 4.99 -1.22 -16.85
C ASN A 369 3.71 -1.23 -16.02
N GLU A 370 2.57 -1.35 -16.69
CA GLU A 370 1.29 -1.47 -16.01
C GLU A 370 1.18 -2.83 -15.31
N VAL A 371 0.79 -2.81 -14.05
CA VAL A 371 0.47 -3.99 -13.27
C VAL A 371 -1.05 -4.10 -13.20
N ALA A 372 -1.58 -5.11 -13.88
CA ALA A 372 -2.97 -5.51 -13.78
C ALA A 372 -3.10 -6.68 -12.82
N ILE A 373 -4.12 -6.65 -11.94
CA ILE A 373 -4.37 -7.68 -10.94
C ILE A 373 -5.76 -8.28 -11.10
N SER A 374 -5.94 -9.50 -10.62
CA SER A 374 -7.22 -10.18 -10.51
C SER A 374 -7.49 -10.55 -9.07
N MET A 375 -8.73 -10.37 -8.62
CA MET A 375 -9.19 -10.81 -7.30
C MET A 375 -9.90 -12.17 -7.33
N LEU A 376 -9.99 -12.80 -8.50
CA LEU A 376 -10.67 -14.08 -8.62
C LEU A 376 -9.96 -15.18 -7.85
N TRP A 377 -10.74 -15.96 -7.11
CA TRP A 377 -10.32 -17.16 -6.40
C TRP A 377 -9.29 -16.94 -5.29
N LEU A 378 -9.15 -15.72 -4.80
CA LEU A 378 -8.18 -15.40 -3.76
C LEU A 378 -8.70 -14.39 -2.73
N SER A 379 -8.04 -14.36 -1.60
CA SER A 379 -8.18 -13.32 -0.56
C SER A 379 -6.90 -12.52 -0.44
N LEU A 380 -7.02 -11.21 -0.19
CA LEU A 380 -5.90 -10.27 -0.13
C LEU A 380 -5.73 -9.67 1.27
N LEU A 381 -4.51 -9.76 1.80
CA LEU A 381 -4.08 -9.01 2.99
C LEU A 381 -3.28 -7.78 2.59
N VAL A 382 -3.66 -6.60 3.09
CA VAL A 382 -2.94 -5.34 2.89
C VAL A 382 -2.41 -4.83 4.22
N GLY A 383 -1.09 -4.70 4.35
CA GLY A 383 -0.45 -4.22 5.58
C GLY A 383 0.41 -2.99 5.36
N ALA A 384 0.41 -2.03 6.31
CA ALA A 384 1.23 -0.81 6.23
C ALA A 384 1.30 -0.07 7.55
N VAL A 385 2.38 0.70 7.78
CA VAL A 385 2.32 1.76 8.80
C VAL A 385 1.43 2.93 8.33
N PRO A 386 0.94 3.78 9.26
CA PRO A 386 0.07 4.89 8.93
C PRO A 386 0.60 5.81 7.82
N ARG A 387 -0.31 6.33 6.98
CA ARG A 387 -0.03 7.33 5.92
C ARG A 387 0.88 6.85 4.78
N GLN A 388 0.98 5.55 4.53
CA GLN A 388 1.75 4.99 3.40
C GLN A 388 0.90 4.63 2.17
N GLY A 389 -0.42 4.81 2.22
CA GLY A 389 -1.31 4.59 1.07
C GLY A 389 -2.14 3.32 1.13
N LYS A 390 -2.19 2.60 2.28
CA LYS A 390 -2.97 1.37 2.50
C LYS A 390 -4.41 1.48 1.98
N THR A 391 -5.16 2.43 2.51
CA THR A 391 -6.58 2.64 2.14
C THR A 391 -6.74 3.02 0.67
N PHE A 392 -5.81 3.82 0.10
CA PHE A 392 -5.85 4.18 -1.32
C PHE A 392 -5.65 2.96 -2.22
N SER A 393 -4.71 2.08 -1.89
CA SER A 393 -4.45 0.84 -2.64
C SER A 393 -5.64 -0.11 -2.57
N ALA A 394 -6.21 -0.33 -1.39
CA ALA A 394 -7.41 -1.15 -1.19
C ALA A 394 -8.63 -0.55 -1.89
N ARG A 395 -8.83 0.77 -1.77
CA ARG A 395 -9.95 1.48 -2.39
C ARG A 395 -9.95 1.37 -3.92
N THR A 396 -8.78 1.40 -4.57
CA THR A 396 -8.70 1.24 -6.03
C THR A 396 -9.25 -0.12 -6.49
N ILE A 397 -9.03 -1.19 -5.73
CA ILE A 397 -9.62 -2.52 -5.99
C ILE A 397 -11.15 -2.47 -5.84
N ALA A 398 -11.64 -1.86 -4.76
CA ALA A 398 -13.07 -1.73 -4.53
C ALA A 398 -13.76 -0.83 -5.59
N LEU A 399 -13.07 0.18 -6.12
CA LEU A 399 -13.56 1.01 -7.23
C LEU A 399 -13.67 0.22 -8.54
N ALA A 400 -12.71 -0.67 -8.82
CA ALA A 400 -12.79 -1.57 -9.97
C ALA A 400 -14.01 -2.51 -9.84
N ALA A 401 -14.19 -3.12 -8.68
CA ALA A 401 -15.34 -3.97 -8.37
C ALA A 401 -16.67 -3.20 -8.43
N ALA A 402 -16.68 -1.92 -8.02
CA ALA A 402 -17.87 -1.07 -8.13
C ALA A 402 -18.32 -0.83 -9.56
N LEU A 403 -17.38 -0.71 -10.51
CA LEU A 403 -17.66 -0.51 -11.93
C LEU A 403 -18.13 -1.77 -12.66
N ASP A 404 -18.16 -2.93 -12.00
CA ASP A 404 -18.83 -4.13 -12.50
C ASP A 404 -20.19 -4.27 -11.80
N PRO A 405 -21.32 -4.12 -12.51
CA PRO A 405 -22.64 -4.21 -11.90
C PRO A 405 -22.96 -5.60 -11.32
N TYR A 406 -22.27 -6.65 -11.77
CA TYR A 406 -22.44 -8.03 -11.28
C TYR A 406 -21.48 -8.42 -10.15
N VAL A 407 -20.84 -7.42 -9.50
CA VAL A 407 -20.06 -7.62 -8.28
C VAL A 407 -20.81 -7.02 -7.09
N ARG A 408 -21.12 -7.82 -6.08
CA ARG A 408 -21.72 -7.36 -4.83
C ARG A 408 -20.63 -6.92 -3.86
N LEU A 409 -20.73 -5.68 -3.35
CA LEU A 409 -19.71 -5.07 -2.49
C LEU A 409 -20.16 -5.07 -1.02
N TYR A 410 -19.29 -5.54 -0.15
CA TYR A 410 -19.39 -5.37 1.29
C TYR A 410 -18.20 -4.52 1.75
N VAL A 411 -18.45 -3.43 2.49
CA VAL A 411 -17.39 -2.48 2.89
C VAL A 411 -17.52 -2.13 4.36
N PHE A 412 -16.53 -2.50 5.15
CA PHE A 412 -16.49 -2.19 6.59
C PHE A 412 -15.18 -1.49 6.94
N ASP A 413 -15.27 -0.37 7.66
CA ASP A 413 -14.11 0.43 8.09
C ASP A 413 -14.13 0.61 9.60
N GLY A 414 -13.21 -0.06 10.31
CA GLY A 414 -13.12 -0.05 11.76
C GLY A 414 -12.83 1.32 12.38
N LYS A 415 -12.26 2.26 11.61
CA LYS A 415 -11.97 3.63 12.08
C LYS A 415 -12.99 4.69 11.71
N ALA A 416 -14.01 4.35 10.93
CA ALA A 416 -14.99 5.30 10.40
C ALA A 416 -14.33 6.47 9.64
N SER A 417 -13.30 6.19 8.84
CA SER A 417 -12.61 7.21 8.05
C SER A 417 -13.50 7.78 6.95
N PRO A 418 -13.25 9.00 6.46
CA PRO A 418 -14.01 9.55 5.35
C PRO A 418 -13.73 8.83 4.01
N ASP A 419 -12.69 8.00 3.95
CA ASP A 419 -12.20 7.40 2.71
C ASP A 419 -13.19 6.44 2.04
N TRP A 420 -14.03 5.77 2.82
CA TRP A 420 -14.99 4.78 2.36
C TRP A 420 -16.43 5.29 2.26
N ARG A 421 -16.71 6.52 2.72
CA ARG A 421 -18.09 7.05 2.80
C ARG A 421 -18.84 7.08 1.47
N ALA A 422 -18.16 7.37 0.37
CA ALA A 422 -18.79 7.43 -0.95
C ALA A 422 -19.35 6.07 -1.40
N PHE A 423 -18.86 4.96 -0.84
CA PHE A 423 -19.34 3.61 -1.17
C PHE A 423 -20.79 3.32 -0.71
N VAL A 424 -21.38 4.15 0.16
CA VAL A 424 -22.82 4.06 0.52
C VAL A 424 -23.73 4.06 -0.71
N ASN A 425 -23.27 4.61 -1.82
CA ASN A 425 -24.02 4.68 -3.05
C ASN A 425 -24.13 3.33 -3.80
N VAL A 426 -23.26 2.36 -3.51
CA VAL A 426 -23.14 1.12 -4.31
C VAL A 426 -22.99 -0.15 -3.48
N ALA A 427 -22.60 -0.03 -2.21
CA ALA A 427 -22.30 -1.19 -1.38
C ALA A 427 -23.60 -1.92 -0.98
N HIS A 428 -23.57 -3.24 -1.10
CA HIS A 428 -24.64 -4.11 -0.63
C HIS A 428 -24.76 -4.07 0.91
N ARG A 429 -23.62 -4.09 1.61
CA ARG A 429 -23.55 -3.86 3.06
C ARG A 429 -22.41 -2.90 3.36
N ILE A 430 -22.64 -1.94 4.24
CA ILE A 430 -21.61 -0.96 4.60
C ILE A 430 -21.70 -0.58 6.08
N GLY A 431 -20.53 -0.54 6.76
CA GLY A 431 -20.45 -0.18 8.17
C GLY A 431 -19.22 0.64 8.52
N PHE A 432 -19.37 1.58 9.47
CA PHE A 432 -18.30 2.49 9.85
C PHE A 432 -18.10 2.52 11.36
N GLY A 433 -16.88 2.24 11.81
CA GLY A 433 -16.46 2.28 13.21
C GLY A 433 -16.92 1.06 14.01
N THR A 434 -16.72 1.15 15.31
CA THR A 434 -17.06 0.08 16.29
C THR A 434 -18.03 0.57 17.36
N VAL A 435 -18.44 1.84 17.30
CA VAL A 435 -19.33 2.46 18.28
C VAL A 435 -20.71 2.66 17.66
N ALA A 436 -21.74 2.19 18.35
CA ALA A 436 -23.12 2.36 17.92
C ALA A 436 -23.49 3.85 17.78
N GLN A 437 -24.04 4.23 16.64
CA GLN A 437 -24.49 5.59 16.33
C GLN A 437 -25.91 5.56 15.74
N LYS A 438 -26.75 6.49 16.16
CA LYS A 438 -28.12 6.64 15.64
C LYS A 438 -28.95 5.33 15.64
N GLY A 439 -28.69 4.46 16.64
CA GLY A 439 -29.43 3.20 16.77
C GLY A 439 -28.93 2.05 15.89
N VAL A 440 -27.87 2.25 15.11
CA VAL A 440 -27.20 1.19 14.34
C VAL A 440 -25.90 0.82 15.06
N ASP A 441 -25.73 -0.46 15.36
CA ASP A 441 -24.49 -1.02 15.86
C ASP A 441 -23.65 -1.55 14.68
N PRO A 442 -22.55 -0.87 14.30
CA PRO A 442 -21.75 -1.27 13.15
C PRO A 442 -21.04 -2.62 13.33
N VAL A 443 -20.78 -3.03 14.57
CA VAL A 443 -20.17 -4.34 14.86
C VAL A 443 -21.18 -5.45 14.65
N MET A 444 -22.40 -5.28 15.15
CA MET A 444 -23.50 -6.23 14.90
C MET A 444 -23.87 -6.29 13.41
N HIS A 445 -23.82 -5.14 12.72
CA HIS A 445 -24.02 -5.11 11.27
C HIS A 445 -22.93 -5.88 10.51
N LEU A 446 -21.67 -5.79 10.95
CA LEU A 446 -20.58 -6.62 10.42
C LEU A 446 -20.82 -8.10 10.70
N VAL A 447 -21.16 -8.48 11.94
CA VAL A 447 -21.42 -9.88 12.32
C VAL A 447 -22.55 -10.48 11.49
N SER A 448 -23.68 -9.78 11.37
CA SER A 448 -24.82 -10.24 10.55
C SER A 448 -24.48 -10.36 9.07
N SER A 449 -23.69 -9.42 8.53
CA SER A 449 -23.22 -9.47 7.14
C SER A 449 -22.25 -10.64 6.88
N LEU A 450 -21.40 -10.95 7.85
CA LEU A 450 -20.49 -12.11 7.77
C LEU A 450 -21.28 -13.43 7.85
N GLN A 451 -22.31 -13.50 8.67
CA GLN A 451 -23.20 -14.67 8.79
C GLN A 451 -24.05 -14.84 7.51
N GLU A 452 -24.62 -13.75 6.99
CA GLU A 452 -25.33 -13.72 5.70
C GLU A 452 -24.43 -14.27 4.59
N LEU A 453 -23.21 -13.80 4.52
CA LEU A 453 -22.26 -14.21 3.49
C LEU A 453 -21.78 -15.66 3.68
N LYS A 454 -21.62 -16.12 4.92
CA LYS A 454 -21.29 -17.52 5.20
C LYS A 454 -22.40 -18.45 4.70
N ALA A 455 -23.66 -18.13 4.99
CA ALA A 455 -24.81 -18.89 4.53
C ALA A 455 -24.91 -18.88 2.98
N ASP A 456 -24.69 -17.73 2.35
CA ASP A 456 -24.61 -17.60 0.88
C ASP A 456 -23.51 -18.51 0.27
N VAL A 457 -22.33 -18.55 0.90
CA VAL A 457 -21.21 -19.42 0.46
C VAL A 457 -21.60 -20.90 0.56
N GLU A 458 -22.21 -21.31 1.66
CA GLU A 458 -22.64 -22.70 1.88
C GLU A 458 -23.76 -23.10 0.86
N ASP A 459 -24.71 -22.21 0.61
CA ASP A 459 -25.76 -22.38 -0.41
C ASP A 459 -25.16 -22.46 -1.84
N ARG A 460 -24.20 -21.61 -2.17
CA ARG A 460 -23.51 -21.64 -3.47
C ARG A 460 -22.82 -22.98 -3.73
N TYR A 461 -22.12 -23.54 -2.75
CA TYR A 461 -21.50 -24.85 -2.89
C TYR A 461 -22.51 -25.92 -3.22
N HIS A 462 -23.65 -25.96 -2.50
CA HIS A 462 -24.72 -26.90 -2.75
C HIS A 462 -25.29 -26.72 -4.16
N ARG A 463 -25.71 -25.53 -4.51
CA ARG A 463 -26.35 -25.22 -5.80
C ARG A 463 -25.43 -25.44 -7.00
N LEU A 464 -24.15 -25.07 -6.90
CA LEU A 464 -23.18 -25.31 -7.98
C LEU A 464 -22.96 -26.80 -8.22
N SER A 465 -23.02 -27.63 -7.17
CA SER A 465 -22.90 -29.09 -7.30
C SER A 465 -24.10 -29.75 -7.95
N GLU A 466 -25.28 -29.12 -7.90
CA GLU A 466 -26.53 -29.61 -8.51
C GLU A 466 -26.71 -29.19 -9.96
N LEU A 467 -25.94 -28.16 -10.42
CA LEU A 467 -26.07 -27.70 -11.81
C LEU A 467 -25.54 -28.73 -12.79
N PRO A 468 -26.21 -28.89 -13.95
CA PRO A 468 -25.75 -29.77 -15.02
C PRO A 468 -24.33 -29.41 -15.49
N LEU A 469 -23.51 -30.39 -15.83
CA LEU A 469 -22.10 -30.22 -16.25
C LEU A 469 -21.93 -29.28 -17.45
N HIS A 470 -22.92 -29.16 -18.33
CA HIS A 470 -22.85 -28.24 -19.47
C HIS A 470 -23.03 -26.77 -19.06
N ILE A 471 -23.60 -26.48 -17.89
CA ILE A 471 -23.78 -25.15 -17.32
C ILE A 471 -22.63 -24.84 -16.35
N CYS A 472 -22.27 -25.80 -15.50
CA CYS A 472 -21.28 -25.69 -14.47
C CYS A 472 -20.24 -26.84 -14.57
N PRO A 473 -19.30 -26.77 -15.53
CA PRO A 473 -18.26 -27.76 -15.71
C PRO A 473 -17.38 -27.83 -14.51
N GLU A 474 -17.06 -28.59 -13.74
CA GLU A 474 -16.18 -28.63 -12.55
C GLU A 474 -16.81 -28.10 -11.24
N GLY A 475 -18.10 -27.80 -11.20
CA GLY A 475 -18.74 -27.27 -9.99
C GLY A 475 -18.24 -25.88 -9.54
N LYS A 476 -17.66 -25.12 -10.45
CA LYS A 476 -17.13 -23.77 -10.18
C LYS A 476 -18.03 -22.68 -10.76
N LEU A 477 -18.08 -21.55 -10.08
CA LEU A 477 -18.78 -20.38 -10.59
C LEU A 477 -18.16 -19.94 -11.93
N THR A 478 -19.01 -19.63 -12.90
CA THR A 478 -18.61 -19.13 -14.22
C THR A 478 -19.15 -17.73 -14.47
N PRO A 479 -18.60 -16.95 -15.42
CA PRO A 479 -19.15 -15.65 -15.78
C PRO A 479 -20.66 -15.74 -16.15
N ALA A 480 -21.05 -16.76 -16.90
CA ALA A 480 -22.43 -16.97 -17.30
C ALA A 480 -23.38 -17.19 -16.10
N ILE A 481 -22.95 -17.91 -15.08
CA ILE A 481 -23.73 -18.13 -13.86
C ILE A 481 -23.77 -16.85 -13.01
N SER A 482 -22.63 -16.18 -12.85
CA SER A 482 -22.53 -15.01 -11.96
C SER A 482 -23.26 -13.77 -12.48
N GLN A 483 -23.39 -13.63 -13.79
CA GLN A 483 -24.07 -12.51 -14.44
C GLN A 483 -25.55 -12.77 -14.71
N ASP A 484 -26.02 -13.99 -14.55
CA ASP A 484 -27.42 -14.35 -14.73
C ASP A 484 -28.18 -14.23 -13.40
N MET A 485 -29.10 -13.27 -13.34
CA MET A 485 -29.92 -12.97 -12.15
C MET A 485 -30.74 -14.17 -11.67
N ARG A 486 -31.04 -15.14 -12.55
CA ARG A 486 -31.78 -16.37 -12.19
C ARG A 486 -31.02 -17.21 -11.17
N TYR A 487 -29.68 -17.23 -11.24
CA TYR A 487 -28.87 -17.96 -10.29
C TYR A 487 -28.62 -17.16 -9.00
N ASN A 488 -28.68 -15.83 -9.05
CA ASN A 488 -28.39 -14.94 -7.92
C ASN A 488 -27.08 -15.29 -7.18
N MET A 489 -26.02 -15.54 -7.95
CA MET A 489 -24.67 -15.84 -7.46
C MET A 489 -23.63 -14.84 -8.03
N PRO A 490 -23.82 -13.51 -7.85
CA PRO A 490 -22.85 -12.53 -8.34
C PRO A 490 -21.49 -12.76 -7.69
N LEU A 491 -20.41 -12.26 -8.30
CA LEU A 491 -19.13 -12.13 -7.61
C LEU A 491 -19.29 -11.25 -6.36
N VAL A 492 -18.53 -11.54 -5.33
CA VAL A 492 -18.55 -10.74 -4.10
C VAL A 492 -17.13 -10.26 -3.78
N LEU A 493 -17.00 -8.99 -3.45
CA LEU A 493 -15.81 -8.43 -2.81
C LEU A 493 -16.19 -7.95 -1.40
N PHE A 494 -15.62 -8.62 -0.40
CA PHE A 494 -15.78 -8.27 1.01
C PHE A 494 -14.54 -7.53 1.49
N VAL A 495 -14.69 -6.27 1.87
CA VAL A 495 -13.61 -5.37 2.28
C VAL A 495 -13.74 -5.05 3.75
N VAL A 496 -12.67 -5.27 4.52
CA VAL A 496 -12.56 -4.81 5.91
C VAL A 496 -11.28 -3.99 6.06
N ASP A 497 -11.43 -2.68 6.17
CA ASP A 497 -10.29 -1.79 6.49
C ASP A 497 -10.16 -1.61 8.01
N GLU A 498 -8.94 -1.56 8.51
CA GLU A 498 -8.59 -1.53 9.93
C GLU A 498 -9.23 -2.70 10.71
N VAL A 499 -9.08 -3.90 10.17
CA VAL A 499 -9.71 -5.12 10.68
C VAL A 499 -9.43 -5.36 12.18
N GLN A 500 -8.28 -4.91 12.68
CA GLN A 500 -7.91 -5.05 14.09
C GLN A 500 -8.92 -4.36 15.03
N GLU A 501 -9.58 -3.30 14.62
CA GLU A 501 -10.57 -2.60 15.47
C GLU A 501 -11.78 -3.49 15.75
N TYR A 502 -12.15 -4.35 14.78
CA TYR A 502 -13.22 -5.33 14.95
C TYR A 502 -12.75 -6.59 15.67
N LEU A 503 -11.54 -7.09 15.36
CA LEU A 503 -11.00 -8.32 15.99
C LEU A 503 -10.71 -8.13 17.47
N MET A 504 -10.35 -6.91 17.89
CA MET A 504 -10.11 -6.56 19.29
C MET A 504 -11.41 -6.22 20.05
N HIS A 505 -12.59 -6.32 19.41
CA HIS A 505 -13.86 -6.02 20.07
C HIS A 505 -14.14 -7.04 21.18
N PRO A 506 -14.41 -6.60 22.43
CA PRO A 506 -14.42 -7.47 23.60
C PRO A 506 -15.50 -8.56 23.56
N VAL A 507 -16.61 -8.33 22.85
CA VAL A 507 -17.75 -9.26 22.79
C VAL A 507 -17.73 -10.09 21.52
N HIS A 508 -17.52 -9.47 20.35
CA HIS A 508 -17.73 -10.08 19.04
C HIS A 508 -16.42 -10.40 18.31
N GLY A 509 -15.26 -9.98 18.82
CA GLY A 509 -13.99 -10.13 18.13
C GLY A 509 -13.67 -11.59 17.74
N LYS A 510 -13.93 -12.54 18.63
CA LYS A 510 -13.72 -13.97 18.37
C LYS A 510 -14.65 -14.49 17.26
N THR A 511 -15.92 -14.15 17.31
CA THR A 511 -16.92 -14.55 16.29
C THR A 511 -16.55 -13.97 14.92
N ILE A 512 -16.15 -12.68 14.88
CA ILE A 512 -15.71 -12.02 13.64
C ILE A 512 -14.47 -12.72 13.08
N LEU A 513 -13.50 -13.05 13.94
CA LEU A 513 -12.30 -13.78 13.53
C LEU A 513 -12.65 -15.13 12.88
N GLU A 514 -13.48 -15.94 13.55
CA GLU A 514 -13.89 -17.26 13.07
C GLU A 514 -14.60 -17.18 11.69
N LEU A 515 -15.49 -16.22 11.53
CA LEU A 515 -16.20 -15.98 10.28
C LEU A 515 -15.27 -15.50 9.17
N LEU A 516 -14.37 -14.56 9.45
CA LEU A 516 -13.37 -14.08 8.48
C LEU A 516 -12.41 -15.19 8.06
N VAL A 517 -11.96 -16.03 8.99
CA VAL A 517 -11.10 -17.20 8.70
C VAL A 517 -11.82 -18.17 7.78
N PHE A 518 -13.09 -18.47 8.06
CA PHE A 518 -13.90 -19.32 7.20
C PHE A 518 -14.02 -18.72 5.79
N LEU A 519 -14.43 -17.48 5.68
CA LEU A 519 -14.62 -16.82 4.39
C LEU A 519 -13.31 -16.70 3.61
N ALA A 520 -12.22 -16.26 4.22
CA ALA A 520 -10.94 -16.12 3.52
C ALA A 520 -10.41 -17.47 2.98
N ARG A 521 -10.70 -18.57 3.67
CA ARG A 521 -10.25 -19.92 3.30
C ARG A 521 -11.14 -20.59 2.27
N VAL A 522 -12.47 -20.53 2.44
CA VAL A 522 -13.43 -21.38 1.72
C VAL A 522 -14.13 -20.60 0.60
N ALA A 523 -14.48 -19.35 0.82
CA ALA A 523 -15.34 -18.58 -0.06
C ALA A 523 -14.76 -18.21 -1.43
N PRO A 524 -13.42 -18.10 -1.62
CA PRO A 524 -12.87 -17.79 -2.94
C PRO A 524 -13.30 -18.78 -4.03
N ALA A 525 -13.40 -20.08 -3.73
CA ALA A 525 -13.80 -21.11 -4.71
C ALA A 525 -15.23 -20.92 -5.29
N VAL A 526 -16.07 -20.15 -4.65
CA VAL A 526 -17.45 -19.85 -5.11
C VAL A 526 -17.63 -18.36 -5.46
N GLY A 527 -16.54 -17.65 -5.79
CA GLY A 527 -16.57 -16.29 -6.31
C GLY A 527 -16.72 -15.20 -5.25
N VAL A 528 -16.33 -15.47 -4.00
CA VAL A 528 -16.34 -14.50 -2.90
C VAL A 528 -14.91 -14.22 -2.47
N SER A 529 -14.41 -13.03 -2.77
CA SER A 529 -13.07 -12.59 -2.40
C SER A 529 -13.10 -11.73 -1.13
N VAL A 530 -12.16 -11.98 -0.22
CA VAL A 530 -12.02 -11.23 1.03
C VAL A 530 -10.75 -10.36 0.97
N MET A 531 -10.90 -9.08 1.24
CA MET A 531 -9.78 -8.14 1.37
C MET A 531 -9.76 -7.57 2.78
N THR A 532 -8.71 -7.88 3.54
CA THR A 532 -8.48 -7.31 4.85
C THR A 532 -7.31 -6.34 4.83
N ALA A 533 -7.46 -5.21 5.51
CA ALA A 533 -6.39 -4.23 5.60
C ALA A 533 -6.13 -3.85 7.06
N THR A 534 -4.85 -3.74 7.44
CA THR A 534 -4.45 -3.44 8.83
C THR A 534 -3.22 -2.54 8.89
N GLN A 535 -3.16 -1.73 9.94
CA GLN A 535 -1.94 -1.00 10.34
C GLN A 535 -1.18 -1.71 11.46
N LYS A 536 -1.77 -2.75 12.05
CA LYS A 536 -1.20 -3.56 13.14
C LYS A 536 -1.24 -5.04 12.75
N PRO A 537 -0.26 -5.55 12.03
CA PRO A 537 -0.26 -6.94 11.56
C PRO A 537 0.27 -7.95 12.61
N ASP A 538 0.42 -7.53 13.87
CA ASP A 538 0.86 -8.42 14.96
C ASP A 538 -0.23 -9.44 15.33
N ASP A 539 0.16 -10.50 16.03
CA ASP A 539 -0.72 -11.62 16.36
C ASP A 539 -1.88 -11.26 17.32
N THR A 540 -1.74 -10.18 18.08
CA THR A 540 -2.80 -9.71 18.96
C THR A 540 -3.90 -8.99 18.18
N ALA A 541 -3.52 -8.16 17.23
CA ALA A 541 -4.42 -7.30 16.47
C ALA A 541 -4.93 -7.95 15.16
N CYS A 542 -4.12 -8.81 14.55
CA CYS A 542 -4.48 -9.58 13.35
C CYS A 542 -3.85 -10.97 13.43
N PRO A 543 -4.49 -11.94 14.05
CA PRO A 543 -3.95 -13.26 14.33
C PRO A 543 -3.45 -14.01 13.08
N SER A 544 -2.38 -14.80 13.24
CA SER A 544 -1.77 -15.59 12.15
C SER A 544 -2.79 -16.52 11.49
N VAL A 545 -3.72 -17.10 12.26
CA VAL A 545 -4.78 -17.96 11.74
C VAL A 545 -5.61 -17.29 10.64
N LEU A 546 -5.81 -15.96 10.68
CA LEU A 546 -6.48 -15.19 9.63
C LEU A 546 -5.50 -14.80 8.52
N ARG A 547 -4.31 -14.29 8.88
CA ARG A 547 -3.30 -13.84 7.90
C ARG A 547 -2.93 -14.96 6.93
N ASP A 548 -2.81 -16.19 7.44
CA ASP A 548 -2.37 -17.35 6.66
C ASP A 548 -3.44 -17.88 5.69
N GLN A 549 -4.68 -17.43 5.82
CA GLN A 549 -5.72 -17.75 4.84
C GLN A 549 -5.65 -16.86 3.57
N HIS A 550 -4.90 -15.75 3.62
CA HIS A 550 -4.78 -14.87 2.47
C HIS A 550 -3.68 -15.36 1.51
N GLN A 551 -4.09 -15.74 0.29
CA GLN A 551 -3.20 -16.21 -0.76
C GLN A 551 -2.39 -15.05 -1.35
N ALA A 552 -3.03 -13.88 -1.47
CA ALA A 552 -2.40 -12.66 -1.94
C ALA A 552 -2.07 -11.72 -0.78
N ARG A 553 -0.92 -11.07 -0.86
CA ARG A 553 -0.40 -10.22 0.20
C ARG A 553 0.25 -8.97 -0.37
N PHE A 554 -0.06 -7.81 0.18
CA PHE A 554 0.52 -6.55 -0.23
C PHE A 554 1.05 -5.79 0.98
N ALA A 555 2.36 -5.67 1.07
CA ALA A 555 3.04 -4.94 2.14
C ALA A 555 3.54 -3.59 1.62
N LEU A 556 2.89 -2.50 2.01
CA LEU A 556 3.47 -1.17 1.87
C LEU A 556 4.53 -0.97 2.96
N ARG A 557 5.18 0.21 2.98
CA ARG A 557 6.22 0.50 3.97
C ARG A 557 5.83 0.09 5.40
N VAL A 558 6.74 -0.62 6.06
CA VAL A 558 6.67 -1.00 7.48
C VAL A 558 7.91 -0.55 8.25
N GLY A 559 7.93 -0.74 9.55
CA GLY A 559 9.03 -0.27 10.41
C GLY A 559 10.24 -1.20 10.48
N ALA A 560 10.04 -2.51 10.27
CA ALA A 560 11.07 -3.52 10.40
C ALA A 560 10.79 -4.70 9.44
N TYR A 561 11.84 -5.45 9.08
CA TYR A 561 11.70 -6.60 8.17
C TYR A 561 10.84 -7.72 8.77
N GLN A 562 10.84 -7.91 10.09
CA GLN A 562 9.98 -8.89 10.76
C GLN A 562 8.49 -8.59 10.51
N VAL A 563 8.13 -7.31 10.54
CA VAL A 563 6.76 -6.88 10.22
C VAL A 563 6.45 -7.09 8.74
N SER A 564 7.44 -6.90 7.87
CA SER A 564 7.32 -7.24 6.44
C SER A 564 7.03 -8.73 6.25
N ASP A 565 7.81 -9.60 6.89
CA ASP A 565 7.61 -11.06 6.85
C ASP A 565 6.26 -11.47 7.47
N THR A 566 5.80 -10.78 8.50
CA THR A 566 4.47 -11.02 9.09
C THR A 566 3.35 -10.77 8.08
N ILE A 567 3.46 -9.77 7.22
CA ILE A 567 2.47 -9.47 6.19
C ILE A 567 2.65 -10.39 4.98
N LEU A 568 3.87 -10.48 4.43
CA LEU A 568 4.15 -11.18 3.18
C LEU A 568 4.26 -12.70 3.33
N GLY A 569 4.37 -13.18 4.56
CA GLY A 569 4.61 -14.56 4.91
C GLY A 569 6.07 -14.83 5.29
N ALA A 570 6.26 -15.79 6.20
CA ALA A 570 7.58 -16.15 6.70
C ALA A 570 8.54 -16.53 5.56
N GLY A 571 9.77 -16.01 5.63
CA GLY A 571 10.82 -16.26 4.64
C GLY A 571 10.84 -15.30 3.45
N SER A 572 9.88 -14.38 3.33
CA SER A 572 9.83 -13.39 2.25
C SER A 572 11.07 -12.50 2.23
N TYR A 573 11.66 -12.20 3.39
CA TYR A 573 12.94 -11.51 3.48
C TYR A 573 14.08 -12.25 2.75
N SER A 574 14.15 -13.57 2.85
CA SER A 574 15.16 -14.38 2.16
C SER A 574 14.91 -14.48 0.65
N GLU A 575 13.68 -14.23 0.21
CA GLU A 575 13.30 -14.10 -1.19
C GLU A 575 13.63 -12.71 -1.77
N GLY A 576 14.10 -11.77 -0.94
CA GLY A 576 14.42 -10.40 -1.33
C GLY A 576 13.30 -9.40 -1.12
N LEU A 577 12.18 -9.81 -0.54
CA LEU A 577 11.01 -8.99 -0.29
C LEU A 577 11.07 -8.37 1.11
N ASP A 578 11.43 -7.09 1.20
CA ASP A 578 11.53 -6.35 2.45
C ASP A 578 10.89 -4.96 2.33
N ALA A 579 9.65 -4.83 2.80
CA ALA A 579 8.90 -3.58 2.79
C ALA A 579 9.43 -2.53 3.80
N SER A 580 10.33 -2.90 4.71
CA SER A 580 10.94 -1.94 5.63
C SER A 580 11.93 -1.00 4.95
N ARG A 581 12.46 -1.40 3.79
CA ARG A 581 13.37 -0.61 2.96
C ARG A 581 12.70 0.48 2.13
N LEU A 582 11.37 0.40 1.99
CA LEU A 582 10.61 1.42 1.29
C LEU A 582 10.72 2.76 2.03
N LEU A 583 11.01 3.84 1.33
CA LEU A 583 11.16 5.17 1.92
C LEU A 583 9.81 5.75 2.32
N LYS A 584 9.79 6.65 3.30
CA LYS A 584 8.58 7.37 3.73
C LYS A 584 7.95 8.20 2.59
N SER A 585 8.75 8.63 1.63
CA SER A 585 8.33 9.34 0.42
C SER A 585 7.64 8.44 -0.62
N HIS A 586 7.87 7.11 -0.58
CA HIS A 586 7.31 6.13 -1.51
C HIS A 586 5.86 5.76 -1.15
N LYS A 587 4.97 6.76 -1.10
CA LYS A 587 3.56 6.53 -0.80
C LYS A 587 2.88 5.74 -1.91
N GLY A 588 2.11 4.73 -1.53
CA GLY A 588 1.43 3.84 -2.46
C GLY A 588 2.34 2.80 -3.12
N VAL A 589 3.62 2.72 -2.70
CA VAL A 589 4.54 1.66 -3.11
C VAL A 589 4.49 0.54 -2.09
N GLY A 590 4.38 -0.68 -2.58
CA GLY A 590 4.38 -1.89 -1.76
C GLY A 590 4.95 -3.08 -2.51
N LEU A 591 5.15 -4.16 -1.78
CA LEU A 591 5.55 -5.46 -2.29
C LEU A 591 4.31 -6.33 -2.42
N LEU A 592 4.05 -6.81 -3.63
CA LEU A 592 2.93 -7.70 -3.96
C LEU A 592 3.44 -9.14 -4.06
N LYS A 593 2.72 -10.07 -3.42
CA LYS A 593 3.00 -11.50 -3.47
C LYS A 593 1.70 -12.28 -3.68
N GLY A 594 1.72 -13.30 -4.55
CA GLY A 594 0.63 -14.25 -4.73
C GLY A 594 -0.52 -13.81 -5.64
N MET A 595 -0.39 -12.70 -6.38
CA MET A 595 -1.36 -12.25 -7.40
C MET A 595 -0.82 -12.32 -8.83
N THR A 596 0.48 -12.29 -8.98
CA THR A 596 1.20 -12.38 -10.25
C THR A 596 2.23 -13.49 -10.15
N ASP A 597 2.68 -14.02 -11.27
CA ASP A 597 3.71 -15.08 -11.30
C ASP A 597 5.01 -14.62 -10.62
N ASP A 598 5.33 -13.34 -10.74
CA ASP A 598 6.47 -12.71 -10.08
C ASP A 598 6.01 -11.87 -8.88
N SER A 599 6.62 -12.13 -7.73
CA SER A 599 6.49 -11.24 -6.57
C SER A 599 7.32 -9.98 -6.82
N GLY A 600 6.70 -8.80 -6.78
CA GLY A 600 7.41 -7.59 -7.18
C GLY A 600 6.92 -6.32 -6.47
N ILE A 601 7.64 -5.24 -6.76
CA ILE A 601 7.27 -3.91 -6.31
C ILE A 601 6.16 -3.37 -7.19
N VAL A 602 5.10 -2.88 -6.55
CA VAL A 602 4.00 -2.21 -7.23
C VAL A 602 3.76 -0.86 -6.60
N ARG A 603 3.70 0.18 -7.41
CA ARG A 603 3.18 1.48 -7.01
C ARG A 603 1.76 1.61 -7.53
N THR A 604 0.79 1.64 -6.63
CA THR A 604 -0.62 1.72 -6.98
C THR A 604 -0.99 3.07 -7.57
N TYR A 605 -1.98 3.10 -8.46
CA TYR A 605 -2.54 4.33 -8.99
C TYR A 605 -3.20 5.15 -7.89
N LEU A 606 -3.20 6.47 -8.06
CA LEU A 606 -3.87 7.38 -7.14
C LEU A 606 -5.35 7.51 -7.53
N ALA A 607 -6.22 7.24 -6.57
CA ALA A 607 -7.63 7.62 -6.61
C ALA A 607 -7.94 8.43 -5.34
N ASP A 608 -8.07 9.74 -5.45
CA ASP A 608 -8.44 10.59 -4.32
C ASP A 608 -9.93 10.50 -4.00
N GLY A 609 -10.42 11.25 -3.01
CA GLY A 609 -11.83 11.22 -2.61
C GLY A 609 -12.78 11.68 -3.72
N ARG A 610 -12.38 12.66 -4.54
CA ARG A 610 -13.17 13.17 -5.67
C ARG A 610 -13.20 12.19 -6.82
N ASP A 611 -12.06 11.53 -7.09
CA ASP A 611 -11.96 10.47 -8.08
C ASP A 611 -12.88 9.31 -7.72
N ALA A 612 -12.85 8.89 -6.44
CA ALA A 612 -13.71 7.83 -5.93
C ALA A 612 -15.20 8.20 -6.07
N GLU A 613 -15.59 9.40 -5.67
CA GLU A 613 -16.97 9.87 -5.80
C GLU A 613 -17.44 9.87 -7.26
N THR A 614 -16.61 10.39 -8.18
CA THR A 614 -16.92 10.41 -9.63
C THR A 614 -17.12 8.99 -10.18
N ILE A 615 -16.26 8.05 -9.79
CA ILE A 615 -16.36 6.65 -10.21
C ILE A 615 -17.61 6.00 -9.62
N LEU A 616 -17.91 6.24 -8.34
CA LEU A 616 -19.04 5.62 -7.64
C LEU A 616 -20.40 6.15 -8.07
N ILE A 617 -20.51 7.42 -8.49
CA ILE A 617 -21.71 7.96 -9.13
C ILE A 617 -22.01 7.19 -10.43
N ARG A 618 -20.98 6.96 -11.26
CA ARG A 618 -21.11 6.17 -12.49
C ARG A 618 -21.45 4.71 -12.19
N ALA A 619 -20.79 4.11 -11.20
CA ALA A 619 -21.03 2.74 -10.78
C ALA A 619 -22.48 2.55 -10.27
N ARG A 620 -23.04 3.53 -9.58
CA ARG A 620 -24.44 3.54 -9.17
C ARG A 620 -25.37 3.54 -10.37
N ALA A 621 -25.14 4.45 -11.31
CA ALA A 621 -25.96 4.53 -12.54
C ALA A 621 -25.92 3.23 -13.36
N LEU A 622 -24.75 2.56 -13.44
CA LEU A 622 -24.63 1.24 -14.07
C LEU A 622 -25.48 0.18 -13.35
N ARG A 623 -25.45 0.15 -12.02
CA ARG A 623 -26.23 -0.83 -11.23
C ARG A 623 -27.73 -0.57 -11.29
N GLU A 624 -28.13 0.68 -11.35
CA GLU A 624 -29.56 1.07 -11.56
C GLU A 624 -30.04 0.66 -12.95
N ALA A 625 -29.21 0.85 -13.98
CA ALA A 625 -29.55 0.47 -15.36
C ALA A 625 -29.64 -1.05 -15.58
N GLU A 626 -28.80 -1.84 -14.85
CA GLU A 626 -28.76 -3.30 -14.92
C GLU A 626 -29.64 -3.97 -13.84
N GLU A 627 -30.37 -3.18 -13.05
CA GLU A 627 -31.24 -3.65 -11.94
C GLU A 627 -30.48 -4.51 -10.89
N THR A 628 -29.19 -4.23 -10.69
CA THR A 628 -28.32 -5.00 -9.78
C THR A 628 -28.02 -4.26 -8.47
N LEU A 629 -28.61 -3.09 -8.23
CA LEU A 629 -28.46 -2.36 -6.98
C LEU A 629 -29.25 -3.08 -5.87
N THR A 630 -28.56 -3.45 -4.79
CA THR A 630 -29.13 -4.26 -3.70
C THR A 630 -28.66 -3.78 -2.32
N GLY A 631 -29.33 -4.23 -1.27
CA GLY A 631 -28.92 -4.03 0.11
C GLY A 631 -29.00 -2.58 0.59
N ASP A 632 -28.03 -2.15 1.37
CA ASP A 632 -28.01 -0.82 2.01
C ASP A 632 -28.07 0.31 0.98
N ALA A 633 -27.40 0.16 -0.18
CA ALA A 633 -27.44 1.14 -1.25
C ALA A 633 -28.83 1.25 -1.94
N ALA A 634 -29.62 0.19 -1.92
CA ALA A 634 -31.01 0.17 -2.39
C ALA A 634 -32.03 0.54 -1.29
N GLY A 635 -31.58 0.76 -0.05
CA GLY A 635 -32.46 1.00 1.10
C GLY A 635 -33.13 -0.27 1.64
N GLU A 636 -32.61 -1.46 1.29
CA GLU A 636 -33.12 -2.73 1.76
C GLU A 636 -32.59 -3.04 3.16
N ALA A 637 -33.47 -3.19 4.15
CA ALA A 637 -33.06 -3.70 5.45
C ALA A 637 -32.53 -5.16 5.31
N PRO A 638 -31.53 -5.57 6.11
CA PRO A 638 -31.07 -6.96 6.13
C PRO A 638 -32.25 -7.93 6.34
N LYS A 639 -32.37 -8.95 5.49
CA LYS A 639 -33.52 -9.87 5.42
C LYS A 639 -33.56 -10.66 6.69
N ASP A 640 -33.45 -10.70 7.76
CA ASP A 640 -33.52 -11.49 9.00
C ASP A 640 -32.53 -11.15 10.10
N ALA A 641 -31.78 -10.08 9.98
CA ALA A 641 -31.26 -9.48 11.17
C ALA A 641 -32.32 -8.49 11.66
N ALA A 642 -33.33 -8.94 12.34
CA ALA A 642 -33.80 -8.16 13.47
C ALA A 642 -32.51 -7.84 14.26
N LEU A 643 -32.01 -6.61 14.10
CA LEU A 643 -30.88 -6.09 14.89
C LEU A 643 -31.36 -6.03 16.33
N THR A 644 -31.59 -7.21 16.89
CA THR A 644 -31.83 -7.38 18.31
C THR A 644 -30.50 -7.07 18.95
N SER A 645 -30.41 -5.90 19.53
CA SER A 645 -29.26 -5.57 20.35
C SER A 645 -29.17 -6.62 21.46
N VAL A 646 -27.99 -6.84 22.02
CA VAL A 646 -27.85 -7.67 23.23
C VAL A 646 -28.94 -7.31 24.28
N LEU A 647 -29.37 -6.07 24.28
CA LEU A 647 -30.42 -5.56 25.14
C LEU A 647 -31.81 -6.17 24.81
N ASP A 648 -32.13 -6.30 23.50
CA ASP A 648 -33.39 -6.91 23.06
C ASP A 648 -33.36 -8.43 23.25
N ASP A 649 -32.21 -9.07 22.96
CA ASP A 649 -32.02 -10.50 23.19
C ASP A 649 -32.16 -10.85 24.70
N VAL A 650 -31.55 -10.03 25.58
CA VAL A 650 -31.69 -10.18 27.02
C VAL A 650 -33.15 -9.97 27.44
N ALA A 651 -33.83 -8.97 26.90
CA ALA A 651 -35.25 -8.74 27.17
C ALA A 651 -36.14 -9.91 26.76
N ALA A 652 -35.83 -10.53 25.61
CA ALA A 652 -36.58 -11.68 25.10
C ALA A 652 -36.45 -12.93 25.95
N VAL A 653 -35.27 -13.19 26.52
CA VAL A 653 -35.02 -14.37 27.36
C VAL A 653 -35.43 -14.20 28.86
N LEU A 654 -35.80 -12.97 29.24
CA LEU A 654 -36.33 -12.71 30.60
C LEU A 654 -37.82 -13.08 30.68
N GLY A 655 -38.17 -14.02 31.53
CA GLY A 655 -39.55 -14.42 31.78
C GLY A 655 -40.46 -13.26 32.26
N ARG A 656 -41.74 -13.23 31.84
CA ARG A 656 -42.68 -12.13 32.17
C ARG A 656 -42.86 -11.86 33.66
N GLY A 657 -42.65 -12.87 34.53
CA GLY A 657 -42.75 -12.78 36.00
C GLY A 657 -41.42 -12.59 36.72
N GLU A 658 -40.29 -12.59 36.02
CA GLU A 658 -38.99 -12.53 36.66
C GLU A 658 -38.51 -11.07 36.82
N THR A 659 -38.41 -10.64 38.09
CA THR A 659 -37.91 -9.28 38.42
C THR A 659 -36.40 -9.20 38.47
N LYS A 660 -35.73 -10.27 38.91
CA LYS A 660 -34.28 -10.39 39.03
C LYS A 660 -33.82 -11.77 38.56
N VAL A 661 -32.81 -11.83 37.70
CA VAL A 661 -32.30 -13.10 37.14
C VAL A 661 -30.78 -13.13 37.25
N TRP A 662 -30.21 -14.29 37.57
CA TRP A 662 -28.76 -14.47 37.63
C TRP A 662 -28.15 -14.34 36.26
N SER A 663 -27.02 -13.67 36.15
CA SER A 663 -26.31 -13.43 34.87
C SER A 663 -25.97 -14.73 34.13
N GLU A 664 -25.58 -15.79 34.86
CA GLU A 664 -25.33 -17.12 34.32
C GLU A 664 -26.56 -17.68 33.61
N THR A 665 -27.72 -17.65 34.27
CA THR A 665 -29.00 -18.13 33.72
C THR A 665 -29.41 -17.35 32.49
N VAL A 666 -29.14 -16.05 32.46
CA VAL A 666 -29.41 -15.22 31.26
C VAL A 666 -28.52 -15.63 30.11
N VAL A 667 -27.23 -15.85 30.37
CA VAL A 667 -26.27 -16.29 29.30
C VAL A 667 -26.66 -17.67 28.77
N ASP A 668 -27.05 -18.61 29.65
CA ASP A 668 -27.46 -19.94 29.22
C ASP A 668 -28.70 -19.87 28.31
N ARG A 669 -29.72 -19.08 28.67
CA ARG A 669 -30.91 -18.86 27.84
C ARG A 669 -30.63 -18.13 26.55
N LEU A 670 -29.70 -17.17 26.55
CA LEU A 670 -29.24 -16.50 25.33
C LEU A 670 -28.60 -17.51 24.39
N ALA A 671 -27.76 -18.41 24.89
CA ALA A 671 -27.12 -19.45 24.12
C ALA A 671 -28.09 -20.51 23.62
N GLU A 672 -29.17 -20.82 24.36
CA GLU A 672 -30.27 -21.68 23.89
C GLU A 672 -31.07 -21.03 22.75
N THR A 673 -31.28 -19.71 22.83
CA THR A 673 -32.09 -18.97 21.86
C THR A 673 -31.29 -18.64 20.57
N ARG A 674 -30.02 -18.30 20.74
CA ARG A 674 -29.11 -17.92 19.64
C ARG A 674 -27.71 -18.51 19.85
N PRO A 675 -27.56 -19.82 19.63
CA PRO A 675 -26.33 -20.54 19.89
C PRO A 675 -25.14 -20.03 19.03
N GLU A 676 -25.44 -19.54 17.84
CA GLU A 676 -24.46 -18.94 16.91
C GLU A 676 -23.82 -17.65 17.44
N VAL A 677 -24.52 -16.91 18.33
CA VAL A 677 -24.04 -15.63 18.89
C VAL A 677 -23.47 -15.83 20.29
N TYR A 678 -24.19 -16.60 21.13
CA TYR A 678 -23.92 -16.69 22.57
C TYR A 678 -23.41 -18.06 23.03
N GLY A 679 -23.31 -19.04 22.15
CA GLY A 679 -22.88 -20.40 22.49
C GLY A 679 -21.50 -20.45 23.14
N ALA A 680 -20.56 -19.62 22.68
CA ALA A 680 -19.24 -19.50 23.28
C ALA A 680 -19.28 -18.96 24.73
N TRP A 681 -20.27 -18.12 25.08
CA TRP A 681 -20.42 -17.59 26.43
C TRP A 681 -20.91 -18.67 27.39
N ALA A 682 -21.79 -19.56 26.94
CA ALA A 682 -22.32 -20.65 27.75
C ALA A 682 -21.25 -21.67 28.14
N GLN A 683 -20.18 -21.78 27.38
CA GLN A 683 -19.05 -22.70 27.66
C GLN A 683 -18.07 -22.14 28.71
N MET A 684 -18.21 -20.89 29.12
CA MET A 684 -17.33 -20.25 30.10
C MET A 684 -17.68 -20.72 31.51
N GLU A 685 -16.71 -20.63 32.43
CA GLU A 685 -16.94 -20.78 33.88
C GLU A 685 -17.92 -19.73 34.39
N PRO A 686 -18.65 -20.00 35.50
CA PRO A 686 -19.72 -19.11 36.01
C PRO A 686 -19.32 -17.65 36.20
N LYS A 687 -18.13 -17.38 36.75
CA LYS A 687 -17.66 -16.00 36.96
C LYS A 687 -17.38 -15.26 35.67
N PRO A 688 -16.58 -15.78 34.70
CA PRO A 688 -16.43 -15.21 33.36
C PRO A 688 -17.76 -15.00 32.62
N LYS A 689 -18.74 -15.92 32.70
CA LYS A 689 -20.09 -15.72 32.12
C LYS A 689 -20.74 -14.44 32.60
N ALA A 690 -20.75 -14.23 33.95
CA ALA A 690 -21.36 -13.05 34.55
C ALA A 690 -20.62 -11.74 34.17
N GLU A 691 -19.29 -11.79 34.07
CA GLU A 691 -18.46 -10.66 33.64
C GLU A 691 -18.69 -10.31 32.17
N GLN A 692 -18.84 -11.32 31.32
CA GLN A 692 -19.11 -11.14 29.88
C GLN A 692 -20.46 -10.44 29.66
N LEU A 693 -21.52 -10.90 30.30
CA LEU A 693 -22.83 -10.25 30.24
C LEU A 693 -22.78 -8.81 30.81
N THR A 694 -22.06 -8.59 31.89
CA THR A 694 -21.91 -7.26 32.49
C THR A 694 -21.19 -6.30 31.51
N THR A 695 -20.16 -6.78 30.85
CA THR A 695 -19.42 -6.00 29.87
C THR A 695 -20.29 -5.64 28.64
N ALA A 696 -21.11 -6.59 28.18
CA ALA A 696 -22.01 -6.40 27.07
C ALA A 696 -23.15 -5.40 27.34
N LEU A 697 -23.62 -5.34 28.61
CA LEU A 697 -24.68 -4.44 29.02
C LEU A 697 -24.20 -3.05 29.52
N LYS A 698 -22.90 -2.90 29.79
CA LYS A 698 -22.29 -1.64 30.22
C LYS A 698 -22.55 -0.44 29.28
N PRO A 699 -22.52 -0.57 27.95
CA PRO A 699 -22.84 0.53 27.04
C PRO A 699 -24.26 1.08 27.19
N TYR A 700 -25.17 0.27 27.74
CA TYR A 700 -26.57 0.66 27.99
C TYR A 700 -26.79 1.20 29.41
N GLY A 701 -25.72 1.38 30.20
CA GLY A 701 -25.79 1.88 31.57
C GLY A 701 -26.33 0.86 32.55
N ILE A 702 -26.38 -0.43 32.20
CA ILE A 702 -26.92 -1.49 33.04
C ILE A 702 -25.80 -2.15 33.84
N GLY A 703 -25.91 -2.11 35.14
CA GLY A 703 -25.03 -2.81 36.08
C GLY A 703 -25.60 -4.17 36.50
N THR A 704 -24.79 -4.99 37.16
CA THR A 704 -25.21 -6.23 37.82
C THR A 704 -25.26 -6.05 39.31
N GLU A 705 -26.31 -6.57 39.95
CA GLU A 705 -26.50 -6.60 41.39
C GLU A 705 -26.24 -7.99 41.98
N GLN A 706 -25.99 -8.05 43.28
CA GLN A 706 -25.92 -9.33 44.01
C GLN A 706 -27.33 -9.83 44.32
N ILE A 707 -27.71 -10.96 43.74
CA ILE A 707 -29.04 -11.56 43.91
C ILE A 707 -28.91 -12.82 44.76
N SER A 708 -29.63 -12.81 45.89
CA SER A 708 -29.71 -13.94 46.81
C SER A 708 -30.93 -14.80 46.50
N ARG A 709 -30.74 -16.11 46.36
CA ARG A 709 -31.83 -17.10 46.27
C ARG A 709 -31.55 -18.29 47.21
N ARG A 710 -32.60 -18.91 47.72
CA ARG A 710 -32.48 -20.18 48.47
C ARG A 710 -32.61 -21.36 47.51
N ILE A 711 -31.61 -22.19 47.46
CA ILE A 711 -31.60 -23.48 46.72
C ILE A 711 -31.29 -24.56 47.76
N ASP A 712 -32.13 -25.58 47.85
CA ASP A 712 -31.98 -26.72 48.75
C ASP A 712 -31.72 -26.28 50.22
N GLY A 713 -32.42 -25.23 50.68
CA GLY A 713 -32.27 -24.71 52.03
C GLY A 713 -31.03 -23.82 52.25
N LYS A 714 -30.08 -23.77 51.36
CA LYS A 714 -28.86 -22.91 51.43
C LYS A 714 -29.07 -21.59 50.68
N GLN A 715 -28.61 -20.49 51.28
CA GLN A 715 -28.62 -19.19 50.65
C GLN A 715 -27.44 -19.08 49.66
N VAL A 716 -27.74 -18.89 48.38
CA VAL A 716 -26.75 -18.73 47.30
C VAL A 716 -26.82 -17.30 46.77
N ASN A 717 -25.68 -16.61 46.79
CA ASN A 717 -25.53 -15.25 46.30
C ASN A 717 -24.76 -15.23 44.99
N LYS A 718 -25.39 -14.79 43.90
CA LYS A 718 -24.74 -14.64 42.58
C LYS A 718 -25.06 -13.27 42.00
N ARG A 719 -24.19 -12.80 41.09
CA ARG A 719 -24.47 -11.59 40.30
C ARG A 719 -25.61 -11.84 39.31
N GLY A 720 -26.46 -10.83 39.14
CA GLY A 720 -27.56 -10.91 38.20
C GLY A 720 -28.03 -9.52 37.76
N ILE A 721 -28.98 -9.51 36.86
CA ILE A 721 -29.58 -8.30 36.29
C ILE A 721 -31.01 -8.10 36.79
N VAL A 722 -31.43 -6.84 36.82
CA VAL A 722 -32.77 -6.43 37.19
C VAL A 722 -33.56 -6.12 35.94
N ARG A 723 -34.74 -6.73 35.79
CA ARG A 723 -35.61 -6.52 34.62
C ARG A 723 -35.97 -5.07 34.39
N ALA A 724 -36.22 -4.32 35.47
CA ALA A 724 -36.59 -2.91 35.40
C ALA A 724 -35.51 -2.06 34.69
N ASP A 725 -34.24 -2.37 34.93
CA ASP A 725 -33.13 -1.66 34.29
C ASP A 725 -33.06 -1.95 32.79
N ILE A 726 -33.32 -3.20 32.35
CA ILE A 726 -33.43 -3.59 30.95
C ILE A 726 -34.59 -2.83 30.27
N VAL A 727 -35.78 -2.84 30.89
CA VAL A 727 -36.96 -2.15 30.34
C VAL A 727 -36.73 -0.64 30.27
N LYS A 728 -36.10 -0.05 31.28
CA LYS A 728 -35.74 1.37 31.29
C LYS A 728 -34.77 1.71 30.17
N ALA A 729 -33.72 0.93 30.00
CA ALA A 729 -32.72 1.12 28.93
C ALA A 729 -33.35 0.99 27.54
N ILE A 730 -34.27 0.04 27.33
CA ILE A 730 -35.03 -0.10 26.06
C ILE A 730 -35.88 1.15 25.83
N THR A 731 -36.64 1.59 26.87
CA THR A 731 -37.48 2.78 26.76
C THR A 731 -36.68 4.03 26.44
N GLU A 732 -35.54 4.22 27.10
CA GLU A 732 -34.63 5.34 26.83
C GLU A 732 -34.04 5.29 25.41
N ARG A 733 -33.66 4.08 24.96
CA ARG A 733 -33.18 3.87 23.59
C ARG A 733 -34.26 4.19 22.56
N ASP A 734 -35.47 3.67 22.76
CA ASP A 734 -36.58 3.85 21.81
C ASP A 734 -37.09 5.29 21.79
N LYS A 735 -37.05 5.97 22.94
CA LYS A 735 -37.32 7.41 23.01
C LYS A 735 -36.30 8.25 22.25
N LYS A 736 -35.01 7.86 22.29
CA LYS A 736 -33.96 8.46 21.45
C LYS A 736 -34.11 8.13 19.96
N ARG A 737 -34.66 6.95 19.63
CA ARG A 737 -34.97 6.57 18.24
C ARG A 737 -36.21 7.28 17.67
N GLY A 738 -37.21 7.57 18.49
CA GLY A 738 -38.43 8.27 18.06
C GLY A 738 -38.34 9.80 18.05
N ALA A 739 -37.24 10.38 18.51
CA ALA A 739 -36.97 11.83 18.51
C ALA A 739 -36.17 12.30 17.27
N HIS A 740 -36.02 11.45 16.32
CA HIS A 740 -35.40 11.71 14.99
C HIS A 740 -36.44 11.29 13.89
#